data_17ac8c2b5c2fa4ee133f19a19d7c3366
#
_entry.id   17ac8c2b5c2fa4ee133f19a19d7c3366
#
_cell.length_a   1.000
_cell.length_b   1.000
_cell.length_c   1.000
_cell.angle_alpha   90.00
_cell.angle_beta   90.00
_cell.angle_gamma   90.00
#
_symmetry.space_group_name_H-M   'P 1'
#
loop_
_entity.id
_entity.type
_entity.pdbx_description
1 polymer ?
#
loop_
_entity_poly.entity_id
_entity_poly.type
_entity_poly.pdbx_seq_one_letter_code
_entity_poly.pdbx_strand_id
1 'polypeptide(L)'
;MHLSKTSNVYIIMCTVNYEYRPDCNPTVKKDYKDFHKICNKQLKIVIKLERGKMDFLKIAIGNGVNISQLREWSSVPLDQIDNSSELAAIVIKNGDRTAKREATDLRAQSDFPIPVIEVDGQASKADIAKINQAAKDYEQKMVPGFLTDLINFAEAKPISFTTPGHHNGQYYDLHPAGVVFNKFFGKNLMFADTSDTVPQLGDTMTHAGTPLDAEKLAAQTYHADKVYFCTNGTTSANSICASALLSEGDLVLFDRNNHKSLYNSALVMSGAKPVYIPTDRNGLGLIGEMDPDFLTEDKIRAEIAKVDPEKAKAKRPFRLAIVQAETYDGVFYDAKWIVDKIGKLCDYILFDCAWGGFEEFVPIMEHLSPLLLNLGPDDPGILVTQSLHKQQVGMAQASQILKKDSHIKGQKRYVDHKHFNHEYLKFVTSSYAYPLYASLTVNSYVTAGEGNKIWWDKILRMGIEWRKQLLKKSKLFKPFVPDNFADIPTDELATNAKYWNMSKEDNWHGFTKMGQGEAMIDPLKITVKTPGIDVKNAKYEETGIPGAVVAEFLMENHIIRAKNDLNSLLFLLTPGDTKEELDTLLDAFLKFEKYYNDDALVKDVLPVLYKEYPDRYKGYTVKQLCQEMHEYYKKNNTFVLQQKLFEKPGMQDYKMTPSEADQMFKRNENEVVDFEDVVGRTAAEGALPYPPGVFIVAPGEKWDAVDQKYFEVLARAIEKFPGFVPEIQGVYLDQNEDGTLKVQAEVIKK
;
A
#
# COMPACT_ATOMS: atom_id res chain seq x y z
N MET A 1 -35.74 27.37 38.80
CA MET A 1 -34.56 26.84 38.13
C MET A 1 -33.38 27.69 38.54
N HIS A 2 -32.56 27.22 39.47
CA HIS A 2 -31.34 27.90 39.89
C HIS A 2 -30.16 27.39 39.05
N LEU A 3 -29.52 28.31 38.35
CA LEU A 3 -28.29 28.04 37.61
C LEU A 3 -27.10 28.43 38.51
N SER A 4 -26.31 27.48 38.96
CA SER A 4 -25.00 27.75 39.57
C SER A 4 -23.94 27.78 38.46
N LYS A 5 -23.15 28.86 38.48
CA LYS A 5 -22.00 29.05 37.57
C LYS A 5 -20.84 28.19 38.05
N THR A 6 -20.61 27.08 37.40
CA THR A 6 -19.27 26.47 37.22
C THR A 6 -19.38 25.40 36.11
N SER A 7 -18.58 25.61 35.05
CA SER A 7 -18.40 24.68 33.88
C SER A 7 -19.59 24.64 32.92
N ASN A 8 -19.47 25.39 31.82
CA ASN A 8 -20.44 25.37 30.73
C ASN A 8 -20.22 24.15 29.82
N VAL A 9 -21.00 23.11 30.03
CA VAL A 9 -21.23 22.11 28.98
C VAL A 9 -22.71 21.72 29.05
N TYR A 10 -23.46 22.03 28.02
CA TYR A 10 -24.83 21.53 27.82
C TYR A 10 -24.79 20.53 26.66
N ILE A 11 -25.12 19.26 26.94
CA ILE A 11 -25.42 18.27 25.96
C ILE A 11 -26.92 18.19 25.80
N ILE A 12 -27.44 18.52 24.63
CA ILE A 12 -28.83 18.26 24.23
C ILE A 12 -28.79 17.08 23.27
N MET A 13 -29.22 15.89 23.74
CA MET A 13 -29.54 14.79 22.85
C MET A 13 -30.91 15.03 22.21
N CYS A 14 -30.95 15.10 20.90
CA CYS A 14 -32.17 14.94 20.12
C CYS A 14 -31.96 13.81 19.11
N THR A 15 -32.34 12.61 19.49
CA THR A 15 -32.56 11.52 18.54
C THR A 15 -33.97 11.66 17.98
N VAL A 16 -34.10 12.02 16.73
CA VAL A 16 -35.36 11.88 15.98
C VAL A 16 -35.07 11.14 14.70
N ASN A 17 -35.34 9.84 14.73
CA ASN A 17 -35.47 9.04 13.53
C ASN A 17 -36.83 9.33 12.90
N TYR A 18 -36.85 10.06 11.79
CA TYR A 18 -38.03 10.18 10.94
C TYR A 18 -37.66 9.96 9.48
N GLU A 19 -38.21 8.89 8.92
CA GLU A 19 -38.20 8.64 7.49
C GLU A 19 -39.03 9.69 6.75
N TYR A 20 -38.46 10.35 5.77
CA TYR A 20 -39.15 11.28 4.87
C TYR A 20 -40.07 10.49 3.94
N ARG A 21 -41.40 10.63 4.12
CA ARG A 21 -42.41 10.24 3.11
C ARG A 21 -42.86 11.45 2.34
N PRO A 22 -42.99 11.38 0.98
CA PRO A 22 -43.33 12.51 0.15
C PRO A 22 -44.72 13.10 0.36
N ASP A 23 -45.62 12.42 1.07
CA ASP A 23 -47.07 12.72 1.08
C ASP A 23 -47.55 13.42 2.38
N CYS A 24 -46.67 14.10 3.09
CA CYS A 24 -47.03 14.79 4.34
C CYS A 24 -47.74 16.15 4.10
N ASN A 25 -48.77 16.38 4.91
CA ASN A 25 -49.61 17.57 4.98
C ASN A 25 -48.79 18.89 5.01
N PRO A 26 -49.20 19.97 4.29
CA PRO A 26 -48.52 21.27 4.22
C PRO A 26 -48.15 21.93 5.58
N THR A 27 -48.96 21.67 6.60
CA THR A 27 -48.72 22.20 7.98
C THR A 27 -47.45 21.59 8.59
N VAL A 28 -47.20 20.31 8.40
CA VAL A 28 -45.98 19.61 8.90
C VAL A 28 -44.72 20.10 8.18
N LYS A 29 -44.84 20.51 6.90
CA LYS A 29 -43.72 21.10 6.14
C LYS A 29 -43.30 22.48 6.68
N LYS A 30 -44.23 23.24 7.23
CA LYS A 30 -43.93 24.57 7.81
C LYS A 30 -43.20 24.40 9.16
N ASP A 31 -43.70 23.51 9.99
CA ASP A 31 -43.09 23.19 11.30
C ASP A 31 -41.69 22.60 11.17
N TYR A 32 -41.46 21.76 10.13
CA TYR A 32 -40.14 21.20 9.83
C TYR A 32 -39.14 22.26 9.34
N LYS A 33 -39.57 23.22 8.48
CA LYS A 33 -38.74 24.34 8.03
C LYS A 33 -38.40 25.31 9.20
N ASP A 34 -39.34 25.54 10.09
CA ASP A 34 -39.12 26.38 11.25
C ASP A 34 -38.26 25.70 12.30
N PHE A 35 -38.43 24.37 12.49
CA PHE A 35 -37.54 23.55 13.32
C PHE A 35 -36.11 23.51 12.75
N HIS A 36 -35.93 23.33 11.46
CA HIS A 36 -34.62 23.38 10.78
C HIS A 36 -33.97 24.78 10.88
N LYS A 37 -34.75 25.85 10.81
CA LYS A 37 -34.25 27.22 11.05
C LYS A 37 -33.84 27.44 12.48
N ILE A 38 -34.57 26.90 13.45
CA ILE A 38 -34.26 27.00 14.88
C ILE A 38 -33.02 26.15 15.19
N CYS A 39 -32.93 24.93 14.66
CA CYS A 39 -31.72 24.10 14.79
C CYS A 39 -30.49 24.74 14.15
N ASN A 40 -30.59 25.27 12.94
CA ASN A 40 -29.48 25.99 12.29
C ASN A 40 -29.12 27.32 12.99
N LYS A 41 -30.06 27.98 13.65
CA LYS A 41 -29.79 29.19 14.43
C LYS A 41 -29.21 28.87 15.80
N GLN A 42 -29.59 27.73 16.40
CA GLN A 42 -29.02 27.25 17.66
C GLN A 42 -27.67 26.54 17.45
N LEU A 43 -27.44 25.81 16.33
CA LEU A 43 -26.12 25.31 15.97
C LEU A 43 -25.08 26.42 15.71
N LYS A 44 -25.49 27.63 15.34
CA LYS A 44 -24.57 28.78 15.28
C LYS A 44 -24.22 29.36 16.65
N ILE A 45 -24.85 28.92 17.75
CA ILE A 45 -24.55 29.29 19.15
C ILE A 45 -23.66 28.19 19.80
N VAL A 46 -23.24 27.17 19.06
CA VAL A 46 -22.40 26.10 19.59
C VAL A 46 -20.95 26.53 19.55
N ILE A 47 -20.49 26.84 20.76
CA ILE A 47 -19.11 26.68 21.20
C ILE A 47 -18.08 27.54 20.44
N LYS A 48 -17.92 28.77 20.84
CA LYS A 48 -16.59 29.34 20.97
C LYS A 48 -15.87 28.57 22.08
N LEU A 49 -15.44 27.37 21.77
CA LEU A 49 -14.36 26.74 22.50
C LEU A 49 -13.15 27.68 22.28
N GLU A 50 -12.66 28.27 23.33
CA GLU A 50 -11.33 28.89 23.30
C GLU A 50 -10.41 27.74 22.84
N ARG A 51 -9.80 27.91 21.67
CA ARG A 51 -8.80 26.97 21.17
C ARG A 51 -7.74 26.81 22.25
N GLY A 52 -7.63 25.65 22.86
CA GLY A 52 -6.43 25.24 23.52
C GLY A 52 -5.30 25.35 22.49
N LYS A 53 -4.21 26.02 22.82
CA LYS A 53 -3.12 26.29 21.88
C LYS A 53 -2.33 25.01 21.62
N MET A 54 -2.68 24.21 20.63
CA MET A 54 -1.69 23.38 19.97
C MET A 54 -1.22 24.14 18.72
N ASP A 55 -0.07 24.81 18.83
CA ASP A 55 0.55 25.56 17.74
C ASP A 55 1.31 24.59 16.83
N PHE A 56 0.61 23.86 15.98
CA PHE A 56 1.24 22.94 15.02
C PHE A 56 1.90 23.70 13.85
N LEU A 57 1.25 24.78 13.39
CA LEU A 57 1.82 25.69 12.41
C LEU A 57 2.20 27.01 13.08
N LYS A 58 3.21 27.68 12.53
CA LYS A 58 3.83 28.89 13.10
C LYS A 58 3.73 30.05 12.11
N ILE A 59 3.92 31.26 12.61
CA ILE A 59 4.09 32.46 11.78
C ILE A 59 5.56 32.88 11.78
N ALA A 60 6.19 32.90 10.60
CA ALA A 60 7.53 33.40 10.42
C ALA A 60 7.55 34.91 10.43
N ILE A 61 8.49 35.54 11.14
CA ILE A 61 8.61 36.97 11.31
C ILE A 61 9.94 37.48 10.80
N GLY A 62 9.90 38.36 9.82
CA GLY A 62 11.07 39.09 9.33
C GLY A 62 11.62 40.11 10.35
N ASN A 63 12.90 40.43 10.20
CA ASN A 63 13.58 41.38 11.06
C ASN A 63 12.87 42.73 11.09
N GLY A 64 12.80 43.34 12.29
CA GLY A 64 12.19 44.66 12.51
C GLY A 64 10.66 44.66 12.47
N VAL A 65 10.00 43.51 12.51
CA VAL A 65 8.55 43.33 12.66
C VAL A 65 8.21 42.99 14.09
N ASN A 66 7.20 43.67 14.66
CA ASN A 66 6.66 43.36 15.98
C ASN A 66 5.17 43.03 15.88
N ILE A 67 4.83 41.81 16.20
CA ILE A 67 3.47 41.26 16.26
C ILE A 67 3.08 40.81 17.69
N SER A 68 3.60 41.46 18.71
CA SER A 68 3.37 41.08 20.13
C SER A 68 1.89 40.99 20.56
N GLN A 69 0.98 41.56 19.78
CA GLN A 69 -0.48 41.45 20.00
C GLN A 69 -1.08 40.18 19.40
N LEU A 70 -0.32 39.43 18.58
CA LEU A 70 -0.75 38.14 18.02
C LEU A 70 -0.66 37.07 19.12
N ARG A 71 -1.82 36.59 19.58
CA ARG A 71 -1.89 35.59 20.67
C ARG A 71 -2.37 34.22 20.21
N GLU A 72 -2.87 34.13 18.98
CA GLU A 72 -3.50 32.92 18.46
C GLU A 72 -2.47 31.96 17.81
N TRP A 73 -1.26 32.42 17.51
CA TRP A 73 -0.21 31.69 16.83
C TRP A 73 1.13 31.84 17.54
N SER A 74 1.94 30.78 17.56
CA SER A 74 3.35 30.89 17.87
C SER A 74 4.10 31.55 16.70
N SER A 75 5.19 32.23 17.01
CA SER A 75 6.00 32.92 16.01
C SER A 75 7.46 32.50 16.11
N VAL A 76 8.14 32.51 14.98
CA VAL A 76 9.54 32.17 14.85
C VAL A 76 10.23 33.20 13.94
N PRO A 77 11.51 33.55 14.16
CA PRO A 77 12.28 34.38 13.23
C PRO A 77 12.36 33.74 11.85
N LEU A 78 12.20 34.55 10.79
CA LEU A 78 12.23 34.07 9.40
C LEU A 78 13.54 33.40 9.04
N ASP A 79 14.65 33.91 9.56
CA ASP A 79 16.03 33.38 9.36
C ASP A 79 16.32 32.10 10.16
N GLN A 80 15.37 31.57 10.95
CA GLN A 80 15.48 30.34 11.71
C GLN A 80 14.54 29.24 11.19
N ILE A 81 14.00 29.41 9.99
CA ILE A 81 13.11 28.43 9.36
C ILE A 81 13.91 27.54 8.44
N ASP A 82 14.00 26.28 8.80
CA ASP A 82 14.58 25.21 7.97
C ASP A 82 13.53 24.48 7.12
N ASN A 83 12.27 24.50 7.55
CA ASN A 83 11.18 23.77 6.91
C ASN A 83 9.93 24.66 6.72
N SER A 84 9.65 25.03 5.48
CA SER A 84 8.48 25.85 5.12
C SER A 84 7.13 25.19 5.42
N SER A 85 7.08 23.84 5.55
CA SER A 85 5.86 23.10 5.89
C SER A 85 5.33 23.39 7.30
N GLU A 86 6.14 23.98 8.18
CA GLU A 86 5.72 24.38 9.52
C GLU A 86 5.03 25.77 9.56
N LEU A 87 4.87 26.44 8.42
CA LEU A 87 4.41 27.82 8.38
C LEU A 87 2.92 27.94 8.02
N ALA A 88 2.19 28.78 8.76
CA ALA A 88 0.84 29.25 8.41
C ALA A 88 0.86 30.59 7.67
N ALA A 89 1.85 31.45 7.94
CA ALA A 89 2.05 32.73 7.27
C ALA A 89 3.50 33.22 7.44
N ILE A 90 3.92 34.13 6.57
CA ILE A 90 5.17 34.87 6.69
C ILE A 90 4.81 36.37 6.80
N VAL A 91 5.36 37.05 7.82
CA VAL A 91 5.14 38.49 8.05
C VAL A 91 6.48 39.19 7.90
N ILE A 92 6.56 40.14 6.98
CA ILE A 92 7.77 40.90 6.68
C ILE A 92 7.53 42.41 6.79
N LYS A 93 8.60 43.19 6.97
CA LYS A 93 8.50 44.64 7.00
C LYS A 93 8.33 45.19 5.58
N ASN A 94 7.43 46.17 5.42
CA ASN A 94 7.25 46.91 4.17
C ASN A 94 8.58 47.41 3.62
N GLY A 95 8.85 47.08 2.35
CA GLY A 95 10.07 47.52 1.66
C GLY A 95 11.33 46.68 1.97
N ASP A 96 11.27 45.68 2.83
CA ASP A 96 12.40 44.78 3.10
C ASP A 96 12.58 43.77 1.96
N ARG A 97 13.50 44.10 1.04
CA ARG A 97 13.78 43.27 -0.13
C ARG A 97 14.44 41.93 0.22
N THR A 98 15.22 41.89 1.31
CA THR A 98 15.91 40.69 1.77
C THR A 98 14.90 39.68 2.31
N ALA A 99 14.07 40.09 3.26
CA ALA A 99 13.01 39.24 3.81
C ALA A 99 12.01 38.80 2.72
N LYS A 100 11.73 39.66 1.73
CA LYS A 100 10.86 39.30 0.60
C LYS A 100 11.46 38.21 -0.28
N ARG A 101 12.77 38.23 -0.50
CA ARG A 101 13.48 37.19 -1.23
C ARG A 101 13.47 35.87 -0.44
N GLU A 102 13.84 35.91 0.84
CA GLU A 102 13.78 34.74 1.73
C GLU A 102 12.39 34.08 1.75
N ALA A 103 11.34 34.89 1.89
CA ALA A 103 9.96 34.38 1.83
C ALA A 103 9.62 33.74 0.46
N THR A 104 10.16 34.28 -0.63
CA THR A 104 9.97 33.72 -1.97
C THR A 104 10.72 32.40 -2.10
N ASP A 105 11.95 32.33 -1.61
CA ASP A 105 12.77 31.12 -1.65
C ASP A 105 12.14 29.97 -0.82
N LEU A 106 11.62 30.26 0.38
CA LEU A 106 10.88 29.30 1.22
C LEU A 106 9.62 28.77 0.52
N ARG A 107 8.88 29.62 -0.18
CA ARG A 107 7.70 29.18 -0.95
C ARG A 107 8.08 28.29 -2.13
N ALA A 108 9.17 28.62 -2.82
CA ALA A 108 9.65 27.85 -3.97
C ALA A 108 10.18 26.46 -3.59
N GLN A 109 10.66 26.27 -2.36
CA GLN A 109 11.17 24.97 -1.89
C GLN A 109 10.10 23.87 -1.82
N SER A 110 8.85 24.23 -1.55
CA SER A 110 7.76 23.28 -1.31
C SER A 110 6.54 23.50 -2.20
N ASP A 111 6.57 24.55 -3.02
CA ASP A 111 5.42 25.02 -3.83
C ASP A 111 4.13 25.30 -3.02
N PHE A 112 4.30 25.58 -1.74
CA PHE A 112 3.15 25.92 -0.88
C PHE A 112 2.75 27.39 -1.06
N PRO A 113 1.46 27.70 -1.20
CA PRO A 113 0.96 29.07 -1.34
C PRO A 113 0.91 29.80 0.02
N ILE A 114 2.00 29.75 0.79
CA ILE A 114 2.09 30.39 2.10
C ILE A 114 1.82 31.89 1.98
N PRO A 115 0.86 32.47 2.71
CA PRO A 115 0.58 33.90 2.63
C PRO A 115 1.75 34.74 3.18
N VAL A 116 2.17 35.74 2.40
CA VAL A 116 3.17 36.74 2.81
C VAL A 116 2.47 38.08 3.06
N ILE A 117 2.61 38.61 4.27
CA ILE A 117 1.96 39.84 4.69
C ILE A 117 3.02 40.90 5.03
N GLU A 118 2.94 42.05 4.37
CA GLU A 118 3.82 43.19 4.62
C GLU A 118 3.18 44.11 5.65
N VAL A 119 3.96 44.55 6.67
CA VAL A 119 3.53 45.47 7.75
C VAL A 119 4.57 46.56 8.04
N ASP A 120 4.18 47.69 8.60
CA ASP A 120 5.06 48.85 8.89
C ASP A 120 5.77 48.70 10.25
N GLY A 121 6.61 47.68 10.41
CA GLY A 121 7.39 47.44 11.63
C GLY A 121 6.52 47.00 12.82
N GLN A 122 5.82 47.93 13.49
CA GLN A 122 4.84 47.58 14.53
C GLN A 122 3.49 47.30 13.91
N ALA A 123 3.03 46.05 13.97
CA ALA A 123 1.73 45.64 13.41
C ALA A 123 0.56 46.35 14.16
N SER A 124 -0.32 46.95 13.40
CA SER A 124 -1.58 47.54 13.89
C SER A 124 -2.61 46.45 14.25
N LYS A 125 -3.70 46.83 14.91
CA LYS A 125 -4.82 45.87 15.14
C LYS A 125 -5.42 45.33 13.85
N ALA A 126 -5.43 46.12 12.77
CA ALA A 126 -5.90 45.72 11.47
C ALA A 126 -4.93 44.69 10.82
N ASP A 127 -3.61 44.92 10.95
CA ASP A 127 -2.61 43.98 10.47
C ASP A 127 -2.69 42.63 11.21
N ILE A 128 -2.84 42.66 12.53
CA ILE A 128 -3.04 41.43 13.34
C ILE A 128 -4.29 40.66 12.89
N ALA A 129 -5.41 41.37 12.63
CA ALA A 129 -6.62 40.71 12.11
C ALA A 129 -6.38 40.11 10.72
N LYS A 130 -5.66 40.80 9.82
CA LYS A 130 -5.30 40.31 8.49
C LYS A 130 -4.37 39.09 8.56
N ILE A 131 -3.35 39.12 9.42
CA ILE A 131 -2.42 38.00 9.64
C ILE A 131 -3.20 36.77 10.13
N ASN A 132 -4.03 36.94 11.17
CA ASN A 132 -4.86 35.86 11.70
C ASN A 132 -5.78 35.26 10.63
N GLN A 133 -6.44 36.08 9.84
CA GLN A 133 -7.34 35.59 8.80
C GLN A 133 -6.57 34.80 7.72
N ALA A 134 -5.47 35.36 7.23
CA ALA A 134 -4.66 34.71 6.20
C ALA A 134 -4.06 33.37 6.67
N ALA A 135 -3.57 33.32 7.92
CA ALA A 135 -3.04 32.08 8.50
C ALA A 135 -4.16 31.02 8.67
N LYS A 136 -5.36 31.43 9.14
CA LYS A 136 -6.52 30.52 9.24
C LYS A 136 -7.00 30.00 7.89
N ASP A 137 -7.11 30.89 6.91
CA ASP A 137 -7.52 30.49 5.55
C ASP A 137 -6.52 29.51 4.93
N TYR A 138 -5.22 29.72 5.19
CA TYR A 138 -4.17 28.82 4.75
C TYR A 138 -4.25 27.46 5.47
N GLU A 139 -4.36 27.46 6.80
CA GLU A 139 -4.52 26.23 7.59
C GLU A 139 -5.73 25.42 7.12
N GLN A 140 -6.89 26.06 6.92
CA GLN A 140 -8.10 25.40 6.43
C GLN A 140 -7.93 24.79 5.03
N LYS A 141 -7.07 25.39 4.20
CA LYS A 141 -6.76 24.86 2.87
C LYS A 141 -5.79 23.70 2.91
N MET A 142 -4.83 23.70 3.83
CA MET A 142 -3.71 22.77 3.86
C MET A 142 -3.88 21.61 4.85
N VAL A 143 -4.80 21.73 5.81
CA VAL A 143 -5.02 20.71 6.86
C VAL A 143 -6.42 20.10 6.69
N PRO A 144 -6.54 18.76 6.67
CA PRO A 144 -7.83 18.09 6.53
C PRO A 144 -8.83 18.52 7.60
N GLY A 145 -10.07 18.83 7.19
CA GLY A 145 -11.14 19.18 8.13
C GLY A 145 -11.38 18.10 9.17
N PHE A 146 -11.34 16.84 8.76
CA PHE A 146 -11.46 15.70 9.69
C PHE A 146 -10.36 15.70 10.77
N LEU A 147 -9.10 15.92 10.39
CA LEU A 147 -8.00 16.00 11.36
C LEU A 147 -8.18 17.18 12.31
N THR A 148 -8.60 18.33 11.79
CA THR A 148 -8.90 19.54 12.62
C THR A 148 -10.02 19.24 13.62
N ASP A 149 -11.10 18.59 13.18
CA ASP A 149 -12.22 18.22 14.06
C ASP A 149 -11.78 17.21 15.14
N LEU A 150 -10.95 16.22 14.77
CA LEU A 150 -10.42 15.23 15.70
C LEU A 150 -9.48 15.87 16.75
N ILE A 151 -8.62 16.79 16.34
CA ILE A 151 -7.76 17.57 17.25
C ILE A 151 -8.61 18.39 18.23
N ASN A 152 -9.57 19.15 17.73
CA ASN A 152 -10.46 19.96 18.57
C ASN A 152 -11.24 19.11 19.58
N PHE A 153 -11.69 17.91 19.15
CA PHE A 153 -12.35 16.96 20.03
C PHE A 153 -11.41 16.46 21.14
N ALA A 154 -10.19 16.02 20.76
CA ALA A 154 -9.20 15.52 21.71
C ALA A 154 -8.76 16.59 22.73
N GLU A 155 -8.55 17.83 22.27
CA GLU A 155 -8.18 18.97 23.12
C GLU A 155 -9.28 19.37 24.12
N ALA A 156 -10.54 19.20 23.74
CA ALA A 156 -11.66 19.44 24.63
C ALA A 156 -11.68 18.47 25.82
N LYS A 157 -10.89 17.37 25.78
CA LYS A 157 -10.80 16.34 26.82
C LYS A 157 -12.17 15.88 27.29
N PRO A 158 -13.01 15.36 26.38
CA PRO A 158 -14.37 14.96 26.72
C PRO A 158 -14.37 13.84 27.73
N ILE A 159 -15.40 13.82 28.60
CA ILE A 159 -15.66 12.67 29.47
C ILE A 159 -16.46 11.66 28.66
N SER A 160 -15.85 10.51 28.39
CA SER A 160 -16.43 9.47 27.54
C SER A 160 -17.13 8.40 28.39
N PHE A 161 -18.41 8.11 28.08
CA PHE A 161 -19.16 6.96 28.59
C PHE A 161 -19.59 6.04 27.45
N THR A 162 -18.81 6.03 26.37
CA THR A 162 -18.98 5.19 25.18
C THR A 162 -17.70 4.38 24.90
N THR A 163 -17.65 3.71 23.76
CA THR A 163 -16.42 3.07 23.25
C THR A 163 -15.38 4.12 22.79
N PRO A 164 -14.09 3.80 22.78
CA PRO A 164 -13.43 2.60 23.31
C PRO A 164 -13.37 2.56 24.84
N GLY A 165 -13.37 1.31 25.37
CA GLY A 165 -13.43 1.07 26.83
C GLY A 165 -12.20 1.47 27.63
N HIS A 166 -11.10 1.92 26.99
CA HIS A 166 -9.94 2.45 27.70
C HIS A 166 -10.18 3.82 28.34
N HIS A 167 -11.31 4.47 28.03
CA HIS A 167 -11.80 5.69 28.67
C HIS A 167 -10.74 6.81 28.65
N ASN A 168 -10.36 7.25 27.43
CA ASN A 168 -9.29 8.23 27.18
C ASN A 168 -7.93 7.84 27.81
N GLY A 169 -7.65 6.54 27.88
CA GLY A 169 -6.42 6.00 28.44
C GLY A 169 -6.42 5.73 29.95
N GLN A 170 -7.46 6.13 30.68
CA GLN A 170 -7.51 5.99 32.15
C GLN A 170 -7.50 4.51 32.60
N TYR A 171 -8.10 3.60 31.82
CA TYR A 171 -8.09 2.18 32.16
C TYR A 171 -6.69 1.57 32.06
N TYR A 172 -5.86 2.05 31.14
CA TYR A 172 -4.45 1.63 31.05
C TYR A 172 -3.65 1.98 32.32
N ASP A 173 -3.96 3.10 32.96
CA ASP A 173 -3.23 3.55 34.15
C ASP A 173 -3.48 2.67 35.40
N LEU A 174 -4.41 1.73 35.35
CA LEU A 174 -4.69 0.80 36.44
C LEU A 174 -3.73 -0.40 36.52
N HIS A 175 -2.90 -0.64 35.48
CA HIS A 175 -1.98 -1.77 35.44
C HIS A 175 -0.62 -1.37 34.87
N PRO A 176 0.51 -1.89 35.38
CA PRO A 176 1.86 -1.50 34.91
C PRO A 176 2.05 -1.63 33.39
N ALA A 177 1.55 -2.70 32.74
CA ALA A 177 1.61 -2.86 31.29
C ALA A 177 0.87 -1.72 30.56
N GLY A 178 -0.31 -1.33 31.07
CA GLY A 178 -1.10 -0.22 30.53
C GLY A 178 -0.40 1.13 30.73
N VAL A 179 0.22 1.35 31.89
CA VAL A 179 1.00 2.57 32.15
C VAL A 179 2.14 2.73 31.13
N VAL A 180 2.87 1.64 30.84
CA VAL A 180 3.94 1.65 29.82
C VAL A 180 3.37 1.99 28.46
N PHE A 181 2.27 1.34 28.04
CA PHE A 181 1.59 1.58 26.78
C PHE A 181 1.12 3.04 26.65
N ASN A 182 0.40 3.55 27.66
CA ASN A 182 -0.15 4.92 27.66
C ASN A 182 0.96 5.98 27.63
N LYS A 183 2.07 5.75 28.37
CA LYS A 183 3.22 6.66 28.34
C LYS A 183 3.96 6.66 27.01
N PHE A 184 4.07 5.50 26.38
CA PHE A 184 4.75 5.35 25.08
C PHE A 184 3.99 6.06 23.95
N PHE A 185 2.68 5.78 23.81
CA PHE A 185 1.85 6.36 22.74
C PHE A 185 1.38 7.78 23.04
N GLY A 186 1.25 8.15 24.30
CA GLY A 186 0.90 9.50 24.73
C GLY A 186 -0.59 9.81 24.71
N LYS A 187 -0.93 10.92 25.36
CA LYS A 187 -2.34 11.31 25.59
C LYS A 187 -3.10 11.68 24.33
N ASN A 188 -2.41 12.23 23.33
CA ASN A 188 -3.07 12.64 22.08
C ASN A 188 -3.70 11.45 21.38
N LEU A 189 -2.97 10.32 21.29
CA LEU A 189 -3.54 9.10 20.73
C LEU A 189 -4.76 8.62 21.52
N MET A 190 -4.66 8.62 22.86
CA MET A 190 -5.74 8.12 23.72
C MET A 190 -7.02 8.97 23.66
N PHE A 191 -6.90 10.28 23.48
CA PHE A 191 -8.05 11.17 23.32
C PHE A 191 -8.59 11.20 21.89
N ALA A 192 -7.74 10.92 20.90
CA ALA A 192 -8.14 10.83 19.50
C ALA A 192 -8.82 9.51 19.15
N ASP A 193 -8.56 8.43 19.93
CA ASP A 193 -9.23 7.14 19.75
C ASP A 193 -10.63 7.18 20.41
N THR A 194 -11.64 7.41 19.58
CA THR A 194 -13.02 7.65 19.99
C THR A 194 -14.01 6.83 19.16
N SER A 195 -15.28 7.14 19.25
CA SER A 195 -16.40 6.38 18.70
C SER A 195 -17.14 7.17 17.62
N ASP A 196 -17.78 6.46 16.69
CA ASP A 196 -18.72 6.98 15.69
C ASP A 196 -19.95 7.71 16.26
N THR A 197 -20.14 7.65 17.57
CA THR A 197 -21.20 8.39 18.28
C THR A 197 -20.92 9.88 18.44
N VAL A 198 -19.81 10.39 17.90
CA VAL A 198 -19.43 11.82 17.94
C VAL A 198 -19.83 12.52 16.64
N PRO A 199 -20.99 13.21 16.57
CA PRO A 199 -21.51 13.75 15.30
C PRO A 199 -20.60 14.81 14.64
N GLN A 200 -19.74 15.47 15.42
CA GLN A 200 -18.80 16.48 14.93
C GLN A 200 -17.72 15.88 14.02
N LEU A 201 -17.43 14.60 14.16
CA LEU A 201 -16.43 13.90 13.36
C LEU A 201 -16.98 13.35 12.03
N GLY A 202 -18.26 13.58 11.76
CA GLY A 202 -18.91 13.05 10.56
C GLY A 202 -19.23 11.56 10.66
N ASP A 203 -19.53 10.95 9.52
CA ASP A 203 -19.86 9.53 9.43
C ASP A 203 -19.23 8.91 8.21
N THR A 204 -18.36 7.94 8.43
CA THR A 204 -17.62 7.24 7.37
C THR A 204 -18.46 6.15 6.70
N MET A 205 -19.46 5.59 7.36
CA MET A 205 -20.33 4.54 6.80
C MET A 205 -21.35 5.11 5.82
N THR A 206 -21.86 6.31 6.11
CA THR A 206 -22.77 7.04 5.21
C THR A 206 -22.05 8.06 4.34
N HIS A 207 -20.72 8.17 4.48
CA HIS A 207 -19.89 9.14 3.76
C HIS A 207 -20.40 10.57 3.94
N ALA A 208 -20.45 11.07 5.17
CA ALA A 208 -20.99 12.39 5.50
C ALA A 208 -20.00 13.23 6.32
N GLY A 209 -20.09 14.56 6.21
CA GLY A 209 -19.24 15.49 6.94
C GLY A 209 -17.82 15.57 6.36
N THR A 210 -16.84 15.89 7.21
CA THR A 210 -15.44 16.08 6.81
C THR A 210 -14.74 14.82 6.28
N PRO A 211 -15.13 13.57 6.62
CA PRO A 211 -14.71 12.37 5.90
C PRO A 211 -15.02 12.40 4.40
N LEU A 212 -16.25 12.78 4.03
CA LEU A 212 -16.65 12.88 2.63
C LEU A 212 -15.84 13.94 1.86
N ASP A 213 -15.47 15.04 2.50
CA ASP A 213 -14.71 16.10 1.83
C ASP A 213 -13.29 15.62 1.47
N ALA A 214 -12.67 14.81 2.34
CA ALA A 214 -11.38 14.18 2.04
C ALA A 214 -11.50 13.12 0.92
N GLU A 215 -12.57 12.31 0.90
CA GLU A 215 -12.83 11.36 -0.19
C GLU A 215 -13.04 12.07 -1.54
N LYS A 216 -13.73 13.21 -1.56
CA LYS A 216 -13.91 14.03 -2.77
C LYS A 216 -12.58 14.61 -3.26
N LEU A 217 -11.74 15.11 -2.33
CA LEU A 217 -10.41 15.60 -2.68
C LEU A 217 -9.57 14.47 -3.27
N ALA A 218 -9.56 13.29 -2.64
CA ALA A 218 -8.89 12.11 -3.18
C ALA A 218 -9.41 11.74 -4.58
N ALA A 219 -10.74 11.74 -4.79
CA ALA A 219 -11.32 11.45 -6.08
C ALA A 219 -10.87 12.43 -7.18
N GLN A 220 -10.76 13.72 -6.85
CA GLN A 220 -10.26 14.75 -7.76
C GLN A 220 -8.77 14.55 -8.06
N THR A 221 -7.97 14.30 -7.02
CA THR A 221 -6.51 14.14 -7.12
C THR A 221 -6.13 12.92 -7.96
N TYR A 222 -6.83 11.79 -7.78
CA TYR A 222 -6.57 10.53 -8.49
C TYR A 222 -7.47 10.33 -9.71
N HIS A 223 -8.11 11.36 -10.25
CA HIS A 223 -8.94 11.30 -11.46
C HIS A 223 -10.04 10.21 -11.45
N ALA A 224 -10.53 9.86 -10.25
CA ALA A 224 -11.61 8.90 -10.04
C ALA A 224 -12.98 9.59 -9.95
N ASP A 225 -14.05 8.85 -10.25
CA ASP A 225 -15.42 9.33 -10.06
C ASP A 225 -15.82 9.31 -8.58
N LYS A 226 -15.28 8.35 -7.81
CA LYS A 226 -15.53 8.20 -6.37
C LYS A 226 -14.40 7.43 -5.69
N VAL A 227 -14.14 7.78 -4.43
CA VAL A 227 -13.20 7.08 -3.54
C VAL A 227 -13.95 6.56 -2.31
N TYR A 228 -13.49 5.43 -1.78
CA TYR A 228 -13.91 4.83 -0.52
C TYR A 228 -12.67 4.54 0.30
N PHE A 229 -12.56 5.12 1.49
CA PHE A 229 -11.46 4.83 2.40
C PHE A 229 -11.68 3.53 3.16
N CYS A 230 -10.63 2.74 3.31
CA CYS A 230 -10.65 1.47 4.02
C CYS A 230 -9.55 1.45 5.09
N THR A 231 -9.90 1.01 6.29
CA THR A 231 -9.02 0.97 7.47
C THR A 231 -8.53 -0.43 7.82
N ASN A 232 -8.69 -1.38 6.92
CA ASN A 232 -8.27 -2.77 7.13
C ASN A 232 -7.48 -3.32 5.93
N GLY A 233 -6.63 -2.45 5.33
CA GLY A 233 -5.73 -2.77 4.24
C GLY A 233 -6.44 -3.04 2.91
N THR A 234 -5.65 -3.15 1.85
CA THR A 234 -6.18 -3.53 0.52
C THR A 234 -6.82 -4.93 0.53
N THR A 235 -6.55 -5.76 1.51
CA THR A 235 -7.28 -7.02 1.71
C THR A 235 -8.79 -6.78 1.83
N SER A 236 -9.20 -5.81 2.65
CA SER A 236 -10.62 -5.42 2.78
C SER A 236 -11.12 -4.72 1.51
N ALA A 237 -10.32 -3.82 0.92
CA ALA A 237 -10.68 -3.14 -0.33
C ALA A 237 -10.94 -4.13 -1.48
N ASN A 238 -10.08 -5.13 -1.63
CA ASN A 238 -10.24 -6.20 -2.61
C ASN A 238 -11.51 -7.03 -2.34
N SER A 239 -11.81 -7.33 -1.08
CA SER A 239 -13.01 -8.06 -0.68
C SER A 239 -14.29 -7.29 -1.00
N ILE A 240 -14.30 -5.97 -0.77
CA ILE A 240 -15.41 -5.08 -1.12
C ILE A 240 -15.63 -5.09 -2.64
N CYS A 241 -14.56 -4.89 -3.43
CA CYS A 241 -14.66 -4.87 -4.88
C CYS A 241 -15.18 -6.20 -5.45
N ALA A 242 -14.65 -7.32 -4.97
CA ALA A 242 -15.09 -8.64 -5.41
C ALA A 242 -16.56 -8.90 -5.03
N SER A 243 -16.95 -8.62 -3.78
CA SER A 243 -18.32 -8.79 -3.30
C SER A 243 -19.33 -7.89 -4.01
N ALA A 244 -18.92 -6.67 -4.41
CA ALA A 244 -19.80 -5.74 -5.14
C ALA A 244 -20.09 -6.17 -6.59
N LEU A 245 -19.28 -7.05 -7.16
CA LEU A 245 -19.35 -7.41 -8.56
C LEU A 245 -19.63 -8.89 -8.82
N LEU A 246 -19.13 -9.80 -7.96
CA LEU A 246 -19.15 -11.23 -8.21
C LEU A 246 -20.21 -11.94 -7.36
N SER A 247 -20.83 -12.93 -8.00
CA SER A 247 -21.73 -13.90 -7.37
C SER A 247 -21.25 -15.31 -7.69
N GLU A 248 -21.79 -16.28 -6.97
CA GLU A 248 -21.50 -17.71 -7.21
C GLU A 248 -21.74 -18.09 -8.68
N GLY A 249 -20.75 -18.73 -9.29
CA GLY A 249 -20.78 -19.17 -10.69
C GLY A 249 -20.48 -18.10 -11.73
N ASP A 250 -20.26 -16.83 -11.36
CA ASP A 250 -19.74 -15.84 -12.30
C ASP A 250 -18.32 -16.23 -12.78
N LEU A 251 -18.00 -15.85 -14.02
CA LEU A 251 -16.63 -16.00 -14.51
C LEU A 251 -15.81 -14.76 -14.13
N VAL A 252 -14.60 -15.00 -13.68
CA VAL A 252 -13.59 -13.96 -13.46
C VAL A 252 -12.32 -14.28 -14.24
N LEU A 253 -11.84 -13.30 -15.03
CA LEU A 253 -10.51 -13.38 -15.64
C LEU A 253 -9.49 -12.99 -14.57
N PHE A 254 -8.58 -13.89 -14.23
CA PHE A 254 -7.83 -13.79 -13.00
C PHE A 254 -6.31 -13.92 -13.24
N ASP A 255 -5.57 -12.86 -12.99
CA ASP A 255 -4.12 -12.85 -13.05
C ASP A 255 -3.52 -13.80 -12.00
N ARG A 256 -2.70 -14.74 -12.43
CA ARG A 256 -2.08 -15.73 -11.54
C ARG A 256 -1.11 -15.12 -10.54
N ASN A 257 -0.63 -13.90 -10.79
CA ASN A 257 0.20 -13.11 -9.87
C ASN A 257 -0.60 -12.41 -8.76
N ASN A 258 -1.93 -12.46 -8.78
CA ASN A 258 -2.76 -11.80 -7.78
C ASN A 258 -2.39 -12.24 -6.35
N HIS A 259 -2.45 -11.29 -5.43
CA HIS A 259 -2.25 -11.56 -4.02
C HIS A 259 -3.35 -12.47 -3.45
N LYS A 260 -3.01 -13.30 -2.44
CA LYS A 260 -3.94 -14.25 -1.80
C LYS A 260 -5.28 -13.65 -1.37
N SER A 261 -5.32 -12.34 -1.04
CA SER A 261 -6.58 -11.67 -0.67
C SER A 261 -7.62 -11.69 -1.79
N LEU A 262 -7.18 -11.63 -3.05
CA LEU A 262 -8.08 -11.70 -4.21
C LEU A 262 -8.54 -13.14 -4.49
N TYR A 263 -7.68 -14.14 -4.30
CA TYR A 263 -8.11 -15.54 -4.32
C TYR A 263 -9.19 -15.79 -3.27
N ASN A 264 -8.95 -15.34 -2.05
CA ASN A 264 -9.92 -15.52 -0.96
C ASN A 264 -11.23 -14.77 -1.21
N SER A 265 -11.17 -13.52 -1.67
CA SER A 265 -12.38 -12.72 -1.87
C SER A 265 -13.16 -13.11 -3.12
N ALA A 266 -12.51 -13.19 -4.28
CA ALA A 266 -13.18 -13.43 -5.55
C ALA A 266 -13.52 -14.90 -5.79
N LEU A 267 -12.59 -15.81 -5.45
CA LEU A 267 -12.74 -17.23 -5.80
C LEU A 267 -13.35 -18.04 -4.66
N VAL A 268 -12.89 -17.82 -3.43
CA VAL A 268 -13.38 -18.58 -2.25
C VAL A 268 -14.70 -17.99 -1.75
N MET A 269 -14.72 -16.72 -1.38
CA MET A 269 -15.88 -16.10 -0.69
C MET A 269 -17.02 -15.79 -1.67
N SER A 270 -16.73 -15.22 -2.84
CA SER A 270 -17.75 -14.90 -3.85
C SER A 270 -18.14 -16.10 -4.71
N GLY A 271 -17.36 -17.18 -4.70
CA GLY A 271 -17.65 -18.40 -5.47
C GLY A 271 -17.52 -18.24 -6.99
N ALA A 272 -16.78 -17.25 -7.47
CA ALA A 272 -16.54 -17.06 -8.89
C ALA A 272 -15.61 -18.15 -9.44
N LYS A 273 -15.82 -18.51 -10.71
CA LYS A 273 -15.01 -19.50 -11.43
C LYS A 273 -13.88 -18.79 -12.16
N PRO A 274 -12.61 -19.06 -11.85
CA PRO A 274 -11.49 -18.39 -12.50
C PRO A 274 -11.23 -18.90 -13.91
N VAL A 275 -10.84 -17.99 -14.79
CA VAL A 275 -10.05 -18.25 -15.98
C VAL A 275 -8.71 -17.58 -15.75
N TYR A 276 -7.66 -18.36 -15.51
CA TYR A 276 -6.37 -17.84 -15.11
C TYR A 276 -5.56 -17.27 -16.28
N ILE A 277 -4.98 -16.11 -16.10
CA ILE A 277 -3.97 -15.57 -17.01
C ILE A 277 -2.61 -16.16 -16.60
N PRO A 278 -1.91 -16.88 -17.49
CA PRO A 278 -0.58 -17.40 -17.22
C PRO A 278 0.43 -16.28 -16.99
N THR A 279 1.36 -16.53 -16.09
CA THR A 279 2.43 -15.59 -15.72
C THR A 279 3.75 -16.33 -15.59
N ASP A 280 4.87 -15.63 -15.48
CA ASP A 280 6.17 -16.25 -15.31
C ASP A 280 7.03 -15.62 -14.21
N ARG A 281 8.23 -16.14 -14.06
CA ARG A 281 9.30 -15.69 -13.17
C ARG A 281 10.61 -15.66 -13.95
N ASN A 282 11.45 -14.66 -13.70
CA ASN A 282 12.80 -14.67 -14.25
C ASN A 282 13.75 -15.56 -13.43
N GLY A 283 15.03 -15.62 -13.82
CA GLY A 283 16.03 -16.44 -13.13
C GLY A 283 16.30 -16.07 -11.67
N LEU A 284 15.93 -14.86 -11.23
CA LEU A 284 15.99 -14.45 -9.82
C LEU A 284 14.74 -14.85 -9.03
N GLY A 285 13.71 -15.38 -9.68
CA GLY A 285 12.41 -15.65 -9.07
C GLY A 285 11.52 -14.43 -8.95
N LEU A 286 11.89 -13.31 -9.58
CA LEU A 286 11.08 -12.08 -9.56
C LEU A 286 9.75 -12.30 -10.27
N ILE A 287 8.69 -11.76 -9.69
CA ILE A 287 7.34 -11.83 -10.23
C ILE A 287 7.27 -10.95 -11.47
N GLY A 288 6.94 -11.57 -12.59
CA GLY A 288 6.97 -10.91 -13.88
C GLY A 288 5.74 -11.14 -14.73
N GLU A 289 5.98 -11.22 -15.98
CA GLU A 289 5.11 -11.02 -17.12
C GLU A 289 3.82 -11.83 -17.09
N MET A 290 2.71 -11.19 -17.44
CA MET A 290 1.56 -11.88 -18.02
C MET A 290 1.92 -12.33 -19.44
N ASP A 291 1.37 -13.46 -19.88
CA ASP A 291 1.58 -13.96 -21.24
C ASP A 291 0.76 -13.16 -22.26
N PRO A 292 1.38 -12.27 -23.09
CA PRO A 292 0.65 -11.47 -24.08
C PRO A 292 -0.03 -12.31 -25.16
N ASP A 293 0.53 -13.48 -25.44
CA ASP A 293 -0.04 -14.42 -26.41
C ASP A 293 -1.33 -15.06 -25.91
N PHE A 294 -1.49 -15.19 -24.60
CA PHE A 294 -2.75 -15.60 -23.97
C PHE A 294 -3.82 -14.50 -24.08
N LEU A 295 -3.44 -13.23 -24.00
CA LEU A 295 -4.36 -12.08 -23.99
C LEU A 295 -4.95 -11.74 -25.37
N THR A 296 -5.34 -12.78 -26.12
CA THR A 296 -6.10 -12.66 -27.37
C THR A 296 -7.52 -13.17 -27.17
N GLU A 297 -8.51 -12.54 -27.80
CA GLU A 297 -9.91 -12.91 -27.63
C GLU A 297 -10.15 -14.39 -27.93
N ASP A 298 -9.58 -14.93 -29.01
CA ASP A 298 -9.76 -16.33 -29.42
C ASP A 298 -9.20 -17.31 -28.36
N LYS A 299 -8.00 -17.07 -27.84
CA LYS A 299 -7.42 -17.92 -26.80
C LYS A 299 -8.21 -17.83 -25.50
N ILE A 300 -8.58 -16.61 -25.07
CA ILE A 300 -9.38 -16.43 -23.86
C ILE A 300 -10.73 -17.14 -24.00
N ARG A 301 -11.41 -17.03 -25.13
CA ARG A 301 -12.69 -17.74 -25.38
C ARG A 301 -12.50 -19.27 -25.40
N ALA A 302 -11.41 -19.77 -25.94
CA ALA A 302 -11.09 -21.19 -25.90
C ALA A 302 -10.88 -21.68 -24.46
N GLU A 303 -10.24 -20.90 -23.60
CA GLU A 303 -10.08 -21.23 -22.18
C GLU A 303 -11.40 -21.13 -21.40
N ILE A 304 -12.23 -20.12 -21.69
CA ILE A 304 -13.58 -20.03 -21.12
C ILE A 304 -14.41 -21.27 -21.47
N ALA A 305 -14.30 -21.77 -22.70
CA ALA A 305 -15.07 -22.95 -23.13
C ALA A 305 -14.73 -24.23 -22.35
N LYS A 306 -13.57 -24.31 -21.72
CA LYS A 306 -13.19 -25.42 -20.81
C LYS A 306 -13.90 -25.32 -19.46
N VAL A 307 -14.18 -24.08 -19.00
CA VAL A 307 -14.80 -23.81 -17.69
C VAL A 307 -16.32 -23.69 -17.82
N ASP A 308 -16.81 -22.95 -18.83
CA ASP A 308 -18.22 -22.71 -19.09
C ASP A 308 -18.44 -22.45 -20.59
N PRO A 309 -18.82 -23.50 -21.38
CA PRO A 309 -19.00 -23.39 -22.83
C PRO A 309 -20.08 -22.40 -23.27
N GLU A 310 -21.12 -22.19 -22.46
CA GLU A 310 -22.18 -21.24 -22.81
C GLU A 310 -21.73 -19.79 -22.61
N LYS A 311 -21.02 -19.50 -21.55
CA LYS A 311 -20.45 -18.17 -21.33
C LYS A 311 -19.37 -17.80 -22.34
N ALA A 312 -18.68 -18.77 -22.94
CA ALA A 312 -17.71 -18.52 -24.02
C ALA A 312 -18.33 -17.80 -25.23
N LYS A 313 -19.65 -17.92 -25.45
CA LYS A 313 -20.40 -17.27 -26.55
C LYS A 313 -20.90 -15.86 -26.19
N ALA A 314 -20.83 -15.46 -24.92
CA ALA A 314 -21.32 -14.16 -24.46
C ALA A 314 -20.48 -13.02 -25.03
N LYS A 315 -21.09 -11.86 -25.30
CA LYS A 315 -20.35 -10.65 -25.69
C LYS A 315 -19.32 -10.25 -24.63
N ARG A 316 -19.72 -10.30 -23.35
CA ARG A 316 -18.88 -10.02 -22.17
C ARG A 316 -19.01 -11.20 -21.21
N PRO A 317 -18.14 -12.22 -21.36
CA PRO A 317 -18.22 -13.43 -20.55
C PRO A 317 -17.84 -13.19 -19.08
N PHE A 318 -16.98 -12.18 -18.82
CA PHE A 318 -16.51 -11.90 -17.48
C PHE A 318 -17.28 -10.75 -16.85
N ARG A 319 -17.80 -10.99 -15.65
CA ARG A 319 -18.32 -9.92 -14.80
C ARG A 319 -17.19 -9.01 -14.32
N LEU A 320 -16.02 -9.60 -14.01
CA LEU A 320 -14.84 -8.92 -13.52
C LEU A 320 -13.59 -9.55 -14.11
N ALA A 321 -12.62 -8.75 -14.53
CA ALA A 321 -11.23 -9.13 -14.63
C ALA A 321 -10.46 -8.57 -13.43
N ILE A 322 -9.54 -9.33 -12.87
CA ILE A 322 -8.69 -8.92 -11.74
C ILE A 322 -7.24 -9.05 -12.17
N VAL A 323 -6.55 -7.92 -12.25
CA VAL A 323 -5.18 -7.81 -12.72
C VAL A 323 -4.36 -7.09 -11.66
N GLN A 324 -3.19 -7.63 -11.35
CA GLN A 324 -2.21 -6.92 -10.56
C GLN A 324 -1.58 -5.82 -11.43
N ALA A 325 -1.84 -4.54 -11.12
CA ALA A 325 -1.30 -3.44 -11.91
C ALA A 325 0.22 -3.36 -11.78
N GLU A 326 0.71 -3.58 -10.56
CA GLU A 326 2.13 -3.62 -10.24
C GLU A 326 2.44 -4.87 -9.40
N THR A 327 3.42 -5.67 -9.84
CA THR A 327 3.87 -6.84 -9.07
C THR A 327 4.66 -6.41 -7.82
N TYR A 328 4.81 -7.32 -6.87
CA TYR A 328 5.64 -7.07 -5.69
C TYR A 328 7.05 -6.59 -6.07
N ASP A 329 7.63 -7.15 -7.13
CA ASP A 329 8.99 -6.90 -7.59
C ASP A 329 9.12 -5.69 -8.52
N GLY A 330 8.02 -4.97 -8.76
CA GLY A 330 8.02 -3.70 -9.48
C GLY A 330 7.83 -3.82 -10.99
N VAL A 331 7.33 -4.95 -11.50
CA VAL A 331 6.84 -5.00 -12.89
C VAL A 331 5.48 -4.32 -12.94
N PHE A 332 5.42 -3.17 -13.59
CA PHE A 332 4.22 -2.35 -13.70
C PHE A 332 3.71 -2.39 -15.16
N TYR A 333 2.47 -2.83 -15.35
CA TYR A 333 1.86 -2.98 -16.66
C TYR A 333 1.21 -1.68 -17.14
N ASP A 334 1.26 -1.42 -18.46
CA ASP A 334 0.50 -0.35 -19.08
C ASP A 334 -1.01 -0.65 -19.01
N ALA A 335 -1.75 0.20 -18.31
CA ALA A 335 -3.18 -0.01 -18.09
C ALA A 335 -3.99 0.08 -19.40
N LYS A 336 -3.54 0.92 -20.35
CA LYS A 336 -4.19 1.01 -21.67
C LYS A 336 -4.03 -0.28 -22.45
N TRP A 337 -2.84 -0.84 -22.45
CA TRP A 337 -2.56 -2.14 -23.08
C TRP A 337 -3.47 -3.24 -22.53
N ILE A 338 -3.63 -3.32 -21.20
CA ILE A 338 -4.54 -4.27 -20.56
C ILE A 338 -5.98 -4.06 -21.04
N VAL A 339 -6.49 -2.82 -21.00
CA VAL A 339 -7.85 -2.50 -21.41
C VAL A 339 -8.08 -2.80 -22.89
N ASP A 340 -7.11 -2.49 -23.75
CA ASP A 340 -7.19 -2.78 -25.19
C ASP A 340 -7.28 -4.30 -25.46
N LYS A 341 -6.58 -5.13 -24.66
CA LYS A 341 -6.56 -6.59 -24.81
C LYS A 341 -7.83 -7.27 -24.31
N ILE A 342 -8.29 -6.92 -23.11
CA ILE A 342 -9.34 -7.68 -22.42
C ILE A 342 -10.62 -6.88 -22.13
N GLY A 343 -10.62 -5.56 -22.29
CA GLY A 343 -11.72 -4.70 -21.84
C GLY A 343 -13.07 -5.01 -22.51
N LYS A 344 -13.07 -5.46 -23.76
CA LYS A 344 -14.31 -5.83 -24.48
C LYS A 344 -14.96 -7.12 -23.96
N LEU A 345 -14.20 -7.93 -23.24
CA LEU A 345 -14.65 -9.20 -22.66
C LEU A 345 -15.18 -9.05 -21.23
N CYS A 346 -14.97 -7.89 -20.59
CA CYS A 346 -15.25 -7.67 -19.17
C CYS A 346 -16.28 -6.58 -18.95
N ASP A 347 -17.14 -6.73 -17.93
CA ASP A 347 -17.98 -5.63 -17.45
C ASP A 347 -17.17 -4.61 -16.67
N TYR A 348 -16.26 -5.10 -15.80
CA TYR A 348 -15.32 -4.31 -15.02
C TYR A 348 -13.92 -4.91 -15.06
N ILE A 349 -12.91 -4.07 -14.83
CA ILE A 349 -11.55 -4.49 -14.50
C ILE A 349 -11.18 -3.89 -13.15
N LEU A 350 -10.73 -4.74 -12.23
CA LEU A 350 -10.09 -4.37 -10.98
C LEU A 350 -8.57 -4.42 -11.16
N PHE A 351 -7.92 -3.28 -11.05
CA PHE A 351 -6.48 -3.17 -10.96
C PHE A 351 -6.07 -3.16 -9.49
N ASP A 352 -5.39 -4.22 -9.04
CA ASP A 352 -4.75 -4.22 -7.73
C ASP A 352 -3.45 -3.40 -7.81
N CYS A 353 -3.54 -2.15 -7.41
CA CYS A 353 -2.44 -1.18 -7.29
C CYS A 353 -1.95 -1.09 -5.83
N ALA A 354 -1.97 -2.19 -5.08
CA ALA A 354 -1.56 -2.16 -3.68
C ALA A 354 -0.10 -1.72 -3.48
N TRP A 355 0.74 -1.85 -4.49
CA TRP A 355 2.13 -1.39 -4.49
C TRP A 355 2.35 -0.07 -5.22
N GLY A 356 1.41 0.36 -6.05
CA GLY A 356 1.38 1.63 -6.75
C GLY A 356 0.54 2.69 -6.02
N GLY A 357 -0.12 3.54 -6.82
CA GLY A 357 -0.94 4.65 -6.35
C GLY A 357 -0.18 5.98 -6.33
N PHE A 358 1.08 5.96 -6.71
CA PHE A 358 1.91 7.17 -6.89
C PHE A 358 2.29 7.41 -8.35
N GLU A 359 1.99 6.50 -9.24
CA GLU A 359 2.36 6.55 -10.66
C GLU A 359 1.88 7.81 -11.36
N GLU A 360 0.73 8.36 -10.98
CA GLU A 360 0.20 9.62 -11.53
C GLU A 360 1.04 10.85 -11.16
N PHE A 361 1.88 10.74 -10.11
CA PHE A 361 2.71 11.82 -9.60
C PHE A 361 4.17 11.72 -10.06
N VAL A 362 4.50 10.65 -10.79
CA VAL A 362 5.84 10.39 -11.36
C VAL A 362 5.74 10.48 -12.88
N PRO A 363 6.22 11.57 -13.54
CA PRO A 363 5.92 11.84 -14.95
C PRO A 363 6.25 10.71 -15.93
N ILE A 364 7.32 9.94 -15.67
CA ILE A 364 7.67 8.79 -16.52
C ILE A 364 6.74 7.58 -16.33
N MET A 365 5.86 7.58 -15.31
CA MET A 365 4.95 6.51 -14.98
C MET A 365 3.47 6.84 -15.21
N GLU A 366 3.12 8.10 -15.50
CA GLU A 366 1.72 8.55 -15.66
C GLU A 366 0.92 7.66 -16.64
N HIS A 367 1.56 7.19 -17.73
CA HIS A 367 0.91 6.34 -18.73
C HIS A 367 0.47 4.96 -18.20
N LEU A 368 1.00 4.53 -17.05
CA LEU A 368 0.65 3.24 -16.42
C LEU A 368 -0.67 3.30 -15.64
N SER A 369 -1.14 4.54 -15.28
CA SER A 369 -2.32 4.67 -14.43
C SER A 369 -3.61 4.28 -15.15
N PRO A 370 -4.40 3.35 -14.58
CA PRO A 370 -5.73 3.04 -15.09
C PRO A 370 -6.74 4.20 -14.91
N LEU A 371 -6.44 5.13 -14.00
CA LEU A 371 -7.33 6.26 -13.69
C LEU A 371 -7.16 7.43 -14.67
N LEU A 372 -6.05 7.50 -15.41
CA LEU A 372 -5.84 8.49 -16.47
C LEU A 372 -6.40 8.07 -17.83
N LEU A 373 -6.92 6.85 -17.96
CA LEU A 373 -7.50 6.36 -19.20
C LEU A 373 -8.72 7.18 -19.64
N ASN A 374 -8.78 7.48 -20.93
CA ASN A 374 -9.97 8.05 -21.56
C ASN A 374 -10.90 6.93 -22.02
N LEU A 375 -11.99 6.71 -21.28
CA LEU A 375 -12.90 5.57 -21.44
C LEU A 375 -14.20 5.97 -22.07
N GLY A 376 -14.70 5.15 -23.00
CA GLY A 376 -15.99 5.29 -23.67
C GLY A 376 -17.05 4.32 -23.15
N PRO A 377 -18.30 4.42 -23.63
CA PRO A 377 -19.41 3.60 -23.14
C PRO A 377 -19.27 2.09 -23.41
N ASP A 378 -18.37 1.70 -24.31
CA ASP A 378 -18.09 0.29 -24.60
C ASP A 378 -16.91 -0.26 -23.79
N ASP A 379 -16.17 0.59 -23.07
CA ASP A 379 -15.06 0.16 -22.22
C ASP A 379 -15.56 -0.37 -20.88
N PRO A 380 -14.78 -1.19 -20.15
CA PRO A 380 -15.14 -1.69 -18.84
C PRO A 380 -15.18 -0.57 -17.79
N GLY A 381 -15.98 -0.73 -16.74
CA GLY A 381 -15.81 0.07 -15.54
C GLY A 381 -14.46 -0.26 -14.90
N ILE A 382 -13.78 0.73 -14.33
CA ILE A 382 -12.48 0.55 -13.68
C ILE A 382 -12.64 0.69 -12.16
N LEU A 383 -12.08 -0.28 -11.45
CA LEU A 383 -11.81 -0.23 -10.01
C LEU A 383 -10.31 -0.29 -9.79
N VAL A 384 -9.82 0.49 -8.85
CA VAL A 384 -8.41 0.45 -8.42
C VAL A 384 -8.37 0.34 -6.91
N THR A 385 -7.56 -0.57 -6.38
CA THR A 385 -7.31 -0.68 -4.95
C THR A 385 -5.86 -0.30 -4.64
N GLN A 386 -5.66 0.55 -3.63
CA GLN A 386 -4.35 1.07 -3.26
C GLN A 386 -4.09 0.91 -1.76
N SER A 387 -2.88 0.48 -1.39
CA SER A 387 -2.40 0.49 -0.01
C SER A 387 -1.63 1.77 0.25
N LEU A 388 -2.28 2.77 0.83
CA LEU A 388 -1.65 4.06 1.11
C LEU A 388 -0.51 3.97 2.14
N HIS A 389 -0.49 2.88 2.92
CA HIS A 389 0.54 2.61 3.92
C HIS A 389 1.85 2.01 3.36
N LYS A 390 1.92 1.66 2.07
CA LYS A 390 3.13 1.04 1.51
C LYS A 390 4.14 2.10 1.05
N GLN A 391 3.80 2.89 0.04
CA GLN A 391 4.70 3.92 -0.50
C GLN A 391 4.10 5.34 -0.47
N GLN A 392 2.98 5.53 0.22
CA GLN A 392 2.36 6.83 0.49
C GLN A 392 2.31 7.10 2.00
N VAL A 393 1.65 8.19 2.45
CA VAL A 393 1.73 8.64 3.85
C VAL A 393 0.69 8.03 4.79
N GLY A 394 -0.05 7.02 4.38
CA GLY A 394 -1.02 6.34 5.25
C GLY A 394 -0.35 5.54 6.37
N MET A 395 -0.93 5.53 7.56
CA MET A 395 -0.54 4.59 8.61
C MET A 395 -0.82 3.14 8.17
N ALA A 396 -0.16 2.15 8.78
CA ALA A 396 -0.42 0.73 8.51
C ALA A 396 -1.93 0.43 8.49
N GLN A 397 -2.40 -0.38 7.54
CA GLN A 397 -3.79 -0.68 7.20
C GLN A 397 -4.54 0.42 6.42
N ALA A 398 -4.00 1.63 6.25
CA ALA A 398 -4.62 2.65 5.40
C ALA A 398 -4.65 2.19 3.93
N SER A 399 -5.84 2.17 3.34
CA SER A 399 -6.07 1.79 1.95
C SER A 399 -7.28 2.52 1.36
N GLN A 400 -7.42 2.49 0.03
CA GLN A 400 -8.57 3.08 -0.63
C GLN A 400 -9.01 2.28 -1.85
N ILE A 401 -10.29 2.45 -2.22
CA ILE A 401 -10.88 1.99 -3.47
C ILE A 401 -11.20 3.21 -4.30
N LEU A 402 -10.74 3.22 -5.55
CA LEU A 402 -11.04 4.28 -6.51
C LEU A 402 -11.90 3.69 -7.63
N LYS A 403 -13.01 4.35 -7.91
CA LYS A 403 -14.01 3.90 -8.87
C LYS A 403 -14.08 4.89 -10.02
N LYS A 404 -13.88 4.42 -11.27
CA LYS A 404 -13.99 5.20 -12.50
C LYS A 404 -14.89 4.45 -13.46
N ASP A 405 -16.17 4.78 -13.46
CA ASP A 405 -17.20 4.08 -14.24
C ASP A 405 -18.38 4.96 -14.68
N SER A 406 -18.23 6.28 -14.57
CA SER A 406 -19.28 7.22 -15.02
C SER A 406 -19.62 7.08 -16.51
N HIS A 407 -18.68 6.64 -17.35
CA HIS A 407 -18.85 6.39 -18.77
C HIS A 407 -19.84 5.24 -19.10
N ILE A 408 -20.09 4.33 -18.14
CA ILE A 408 -21.08 3.25 -18.28
C ILE A 408 -22.34 3.47 -17.44
N LYS A 409 -22.51 4.65 -16.84
CA LYS A 409 -23.68 4.98 -16.04
C LYS A 409 -24.97 4.81 -16.84
N GLY A 410 -25.96 4.14 -16.23
CA GLY A 410 -27.24 3.84 -16.85
C GLY A 410 -27.24 2.52 -17.64
N GLN A 411 -26.13 1.87 -17.87
CA GLN A 411 -26.07 0.52 -18.45
C GLN A 411 -26.40 -0.54 -17.38
N LYS A 412 -26.93 -1.69 -17.80
CA LYS A 412 -27.26 -2.81 -16.88
C LYS A 412 -26.06 -3.30 -16.05
N ARG A 413 -24.84 -3.17 -16.58
CA ARG A 413 -23.59 -3.60 -15.92
C ARG A 413 -23.11 -2.62 -14.87
N TYR A 414 -23.59 -1.37 -14.85
CA TYR A 414 -23.18 -0.33 -13.91
C TYR A 414 -23.59 -0.67 -12.48
N VAL A 415 -22.66 -0.57 -11.55
CA VAL A 415 -22.88 -0.71 -10.10
C VAL A 415 -22.90 0.68 -9.46
N ASP A 416 -24.07 1.12 -9.03
CA ASP A 416 -24.22 2.44 -8.41
C ASP A 416 -23.66 2.50 -6.98
N HIS A 417 -23.59 3.70 -6.42
CA HIS A 417 -23.06 3.91 -5.09
C HIS A 417 -23.84 3.13 -4.01
N LYS A 418 -25.16 3.02 -4.11
CA LYS A 418 -25.96 2.35 -3.07
C LYS A 418 -25.62 0.87 -2.98
N HIS A 419 -25.52 0.21 -4.14
CA HIS A 419 -25.12 -1.20 -4.20
C HIS A 419 -23.68 -1.37 -3.75
N PHE A 420 -22.77 -0.53 -4.21
CA PHE A 420 -21.36 -0.61 -3.82
C PHE A 420 -21.17 -0.36 -2.31
N ASN A 421 -21.84 0.66 -1.74
CA ASN A 421 -21.79 0.96 -0.32
C ASN A 421 -22.42 -0.14 0.54
N HIS A 422 -23.47 -0.83 0.04
CA HIS A 422 -24.02 -1.99 0.73
C HIS A 422 -22.97 -3.10 0.94
N GLU A 423 -22.14 -3.34 -0.09
CA GLU A 423 -21.04 -4.31 0.01
C GLU A 423 -19.88 -3.78 0.86
N TYR A 424 -19.56 -2.49 0.75
CA TYR A 424 -18.58 -1.81 1.58
C TYR A 424 -18.88 -2.01 3.08
N LEU A 425 -20.13 -1.83 3.49
CA LEU A 425 -20.56 -1.98 4.87
C LEU A 425 -20.44 -3.40 5.44
N LYS A 426 -20.27 -4.44 4.62
CA LYS A 426 -20.02 -5.81 5.08
C LYS A 426 -18.60 -6.03 5.59
N PHE A 427 -17.64 -5.21 5.16
CA PHE A 427 -16.20 -5.39 5.39
C PHE A 427 -15.56 -4.26 6.19
N VAL A 428 -16.31 -3.20 6.51
CA VAL A 428 -15.81 -2.11 7.35
C VAL A 428 -16.45 -2.18 8.73
N THR A 429 -15.66 -1.84 9.75
CA THR A 429 -16.15 -1.75 11.11
C THR A 429 -16.80 -0.40 11.38
N SER A 430 -17.86 -0.37 12.20
CA SER A 430 -18.38 0.88 12.75
C SER A 430 -17.46 1.50 13.80
N SER A 431 -16.49 0.74 14.31
CA SER A 431 -15.55 1.14 15.37
C SER A 431 -14.12 1.24 14.82
N TYR A 432 -13.95 2.00 13.74
CA TYR A 432 -12.63 2.19 13.13
C TYR A 432 -11.73 3.09 14.00
N ALA A 433 -10.41 2.89 13.88
CA ALA A 433 -9.42 3.72 14.58
C ALA A 433 -9.37 5.13 13.95
N TYR A 434 -9.83 6.13 14.66
CA TYR A 434 -9.87 7.53 14.19
C TYR A 434 -8.48 8.08 13.82
N PRO A 435 -7.39 7.80 14.56
CA PRO A 435 -6.04 8.21 14.14
C PRO A 435 -5.63 7.62 12.79
N LEU A 436 -5.99 6.34 12.54
CA LEU A 436 -5.74 5.68 11.26
C LEU A 436 -6.55 6.35 10.13
N TYR A 437 -7.84 6.63 10.39
CA TYR A 437 -8.68 7.31 9.41
C TYR A 437 -8.19 8.74 9.12
N ALA A 438 -7.71 9.46 10.14
CA ALA A 438 -7.07 10.76 9.95
C ALA A 438 -5.89 10.69 8.98
N SER A 439 -5.08 9.62 9.03
CA SER A 439 -3.96 9.44 8.10
C SER A 439 -4.41 9.27 6.64
N LEU A 440 -5.59 8.68 6.38
CA LEU A 440 -6.20 8.61 5.04
C LEU A 440 -6.57 10.00 4.53
N THR A 441 -7.16 10.83 5.40
CA THR A 441 -7.50 12.21 5.04
C THR A 441 -6.26 13.07 4.80
N VAL A 442 -5.21 12.87 5.61
CA VAL A 442 -3.90 13.52 5.42
C VAL A 442 -3.27 13.11 4.08
N ASN A 443 -3.34 11.82 3.72
CA ASN A 443 -2.84 11.38 2.43
C ASN A 443 -3.49 12.14 1.26
N SER A 444 -4.80 12.36 1.30
CA SER A 444 -5.51 13.11 0.24
C SER A 444 -4.97 14.54 0.08
N TYR A 445 -4.60 15.19 1.18
CA TYR A 445 -4.06 16.55 1.16
C TYR A 445 -2.59 16.60 0.76
N VAL A 446 -1.79 15.65 1.22
CA VAL A 446 -0.37 15.55 0.86
C VAL A 446 -0.19 15.23 -0.62
N THR A 447 -1.05 14.39 -1.18
CA THR A 447 -0.98 14.02 -2.60
C THR A 447 -1.59 15.05 -3.54
N ALA A 448 -2.45 15.94 -3.03
CA ALA A 448 -3.02 17.02 -3.83
C ALA A 448 -2.00 18.14 -4.08
N GLY A 449 -1.88 18.56 -5.34
CA GLY A 449 -1.05 19.70 -5.74
C GLY A 449 0.31 19.30 -6.32
N GLU A 450 0.98 20.30 -6.90
CA GLU A 450 2.22 20.10 -7.68
C GLU A 450 3.44 19.76 -6.79
N GLY A 451 3.43 20.16 -5.51
CA GLY A 451 4.51 19.82 -4.58
C GLY A 451 4.78 18.32 -4.47
N ASN A 452 3.75 17.51 -4.57
CA ASN A 452 3.86 16.06 -4.56
C ASN A 452 4.75 15.53 -5.71
N LYS A 453 4.60 16.07 -6.93
CA LYS A 453 5.43 15.70 -8.09
C LYS A 453 6.91 16.06 -7.90
N ILE A 454 7.18 17.19 -7.24
CA ILE A 454 8.55 17.62 -6.91
C ILE A 454 9.22 16.62 -5.97
N TRP A 455 8.51 16.13 -4.96
CA TRP A 455 9.07 15.19 -4.00
C TRP A 455 9.34 13.82 -4.63
N TRP A 456 8.42 13.33 -5.48
CA TRP A 456 8.63 12.09 -6.22
C TRP A 456 9.76 12.18 -7.22
N ASP A 457 9.92 13.29 -7.96
CA ASP A 457 11.08 13.50 -8.86
C ASP A 457 12.39 13.53 -8.08
N LYS A 458 12.43 14.20 -6.92
CA LYS A 458 13.62 14.24 -6.06
C LYS A 458 14.06 12.84 -5.62
N ILE A 459 13.15 12.02 -5.09
CA ILE A 459 13.52 10.67 -4.64
C ILE A 459 13.86 9.75 -5.80
N LEU A 460 13.19 9.86 -6.94
CA LEU A 460 13.54 9.14 -8.17
C LEU A 460 14.99 9.42 -8.57
N ARG A 461 15.41 10.68 -8.62
CA ARG A 461 16.79 11.08 -8.95
C ARG A 461 17.78 10.57 -7.92
N MET A 462 17.46 10.65 -6.64
CA MET A 462 18.30 10.10 -5.58
C MET A 462 18.48 8.58 -5.73
N GLY A 463 17.42 7.85 -6.07
CA GLY A 463 17.46 6.41 -6.32
C GLY A 463 18.28 6.04 -7.57
N ILE A 464 18.24 6.86 -8.62
CA ILE A 464 19.08 6.71 -9.82
C ILE A 464 20.57 6.90 -9.46
N GLU A 465 20.91 7.97 -8.76
CA GLU A 465 22.28 8.24 -8.34
C GLU A 465 22.82 7.17 -7.40
N TRP A 466 21.99 6.65 -6.48
CA TRP A 466 22.35 5.54 -5.61
C TRP A 466 22.74 4.28 -6.42
N ARG A 467 21.95 3.93 -7.43
CA ARG A 467 22.23 2.78 -8.32
C ARG A 467 23.55 2.95 -9.07
N LYS A 468 23.84 4.16 -9.56
CA LYS A 468 25.11 4.50 -10.21
C LYS A 468 26.29 4.39 -9.26
N GLN A 469 26.12 4.82 -8.01
CA GLN A 469 27.16 4.70 -6.99
C GLN A 469 27.42 3.24 -6.62
N LEU A 470 26.39 2.40 -6.51
CA LEU A 470 26.55 0.97 -6.28
C LEU A 470 27.31 0.30 -7.43
N LEU A 471 26.95 0.59 -8.68
CA LEU A 471 27.65 0.09 -9.88
C LEU A 471 29.13 0.48 -9.89
N LYS A 472 29.47 1.69 -9.43
CA LYS A 472 30.83 2.20 -9.40
C LYS A 472 31.67 1.62 -8.25
N LYS A 473 31.06 1.46 -7.06
CA LYS A 473 31.80 1.15 -5.82
C LYS A 473 31.85 -0.36 -5.50
N SER A 474 30.77 -1.10 -5.83
CA SER A 474 30.69 -2.53 -5.53
C SER A 474 31.13 -3.39 -6.72
N LYS A 475 31.87 -4.46 -6.43
CA LYS A 475 32.21 -5.51 -7.40
C LYS A 475 31.21 -6.68 -7.35
N LEU A 476 30.63 -6.93 -6.19
CA LEU A 476 29.73 -8.05 -5.94
C LEU A 476 28.26 -7.68 -6.19
N PHE A 477 27.80 -6.55 -5.64
CA PHE A 477 26.40 -6.16 -5.67
C PHE A 477 26.10 -5.28 -6.88
N LYS A 478 25.01 -5.57 -7.59
CA LYS A 478 24.59 -4.82 -8.77
C LYS A 478 23.10 -4.49 -8.68
N PRO A 479 22.66 -3.26 -8.99
CA PRO A 479 21.25 -2.99 -9.15
C PRO A 479 20.67 -3.78 -10.34
N PHE A 480 19.38 -4.05 -10.29
CA PHE A 480 18.63 -4.68 -11.38
C PHE A 480 18.22 -3.60 -12.40
N VAL A 481 19.12 -3.31 -13.33
CA VAL A 481 18.99 -2.26 -14.35
C VAL A 481 19.74 -2.70 -15.62
N PRO A 482 19.51 -2.03 -16.77
CA PRO A 482 20.29 -2.25 -18.01
C PRO A 482 21.81 -2.09 -17.80
N ASP A 483 22.60 -2.79 -18.58
CA ASP A 483 24.07 -2.80 -18.44
C ASP A 483 24.71 -1.42 -18.59
N ASN A 484 24.18 -0.59 -19.48
CA ASN A 484 24.66 0.76 -19.76
C ASN A 484 24.09 1.85 -18.85
N PHE A 485 23.37 1.47 -17.79
CA PHE A 485 22.66 2.40 -16.91
C PHE A 485 23.56 3.49 -16.32
N ALA A 486 24.79 3.15 -15.97
CA ALA A 486 25.74 4.10 -15.38
C ALA A 486 26.15 5.22 -16.36
N ASP A 487 26.14 4.95 -17.67
CA ASP A 487 26.59 5.87 -18.72
C ASP A 487 25.50 6.86 -19.14
N ILE A 488 24.23 6.58 -18.81
CA ILE A 488 23.09 7.42 -19.18
C ILE A 488 22.98 8.58 -18.17
N PRO A 489 22.82 9.84 -18.62
CA PRO A 489 22.61 10.98 -17.73
C PRO A 489 21.40 10.76 -16.80
N THR A 490 21.52 11.24 -15.57
CA THR A 490 20.43 11.11 -14.57
C THR A 490 19.16 11.80 -15.04
N ASP A 491 19.26 12.95 -15.69
CA ASP A 491 18.10 13.64 -16.26
C ASP A 491 17.37 12.81 -17.32
N GLU A 492 18.11 12.11 -18.18
CA GLU A 492 17.49 11.22 -19.18
C GLU A 492 16.79 10.03 -18.53
N LEU A 493 17.40 9.41 -17.51
CA LEU A 493 16.80 8.32 -16.76
C LEU A 493 15.55 8.77 -15.99
N ALA A 494 15.54 9.99 -15.45
CA ALA A 494 14.44 10.52 -14.68
C ALA A 494 13.27 11.04 -15.54
N THR A 495 13.50 11.30 -16.84
CA THR A 495 12.50 11.93 -17.72
C THR A 495 12.05 11.05 -18.89
N ASN A 496 12.62 9.85 -19.06
CA ASN A 496 12.34 9.01 -20.21
C ASN A 496 12.09 7.55 -19.81
N ALA A 497 10.84 7.14 -19.87
CA ALA A 497 10.38 5.80 -19.51
C ALA A 497 11.04 4.67 -20.31
N LYS A 498 11.57 4.95 -21.53
CA LYS A 498 12.19 3.91 -22.38
C LYS A 498 13.30 3.13 -21.67
N TYR A 499 14.03 3.75 -20.76
CA TYR A 499 15.15 3.11 -20.04
C TYR A 499 14.69 2.14 -18.94
N TRP A 500 13.40 2.17 -18.62
CA TRP A 500 12.77 1.33 -17.62
C TRP A 500 11.84 0.28 -18.23
N ASN A 501 11.59 0.35 -19.55
CA ASN A 501 10.76 -0.63 -20.24
C ASN A 501 11.36 -2.04 -20.15
N MET A 502 10.45 -3.00 -20.06
CA MET A 502 10.78 -4.43 -20.02
C MET A 502 10.29 -5.05 -21.32
N SER A 503 11.17 -5.11 -22.31
CA SER A 503 10.88 -5.69 -23.61
C SER A 503 11.65 -6.98 -23.80
N LYS A 504 11.03 -8.00 -24.39
CA LYS A 504 11.68 -9.28 -24.71
C LYS A 504 12.92 -9.14 -25.62
N GLU A 505 13.05 -8.01 -26.31
CA GLU A 505 14.24 -7.66 -27.08
C GLU A 505 15.42 -7.28 -26.19
N ASP A 506 15.15 -6.88 -24.91
CA ASP A 506 16.14 -6.49 -23.91
C ASP A 506 16.34 -7.65 -22.93
N ASN A 507 17.48 -8.28 -22.93
CA ASN A 507 17.72 -9.48 -22.14
C ASN A 507 18.23 -9.25 -20.71
N TRP A 508 18.43 -7.98 -20.30
CA TRP A 508 19.02 -7.67 -19.00
C TRP A 508 18.16 -8.08 -17.79
N HIS A 509 16.83 -8.14 -17.98
CA HIS A 509 15.86 -8.48 -16.95
C HIS A 509 15.48 -9.97 -16.91
N GLY A 510 15.81 -10.72 -17.94
CA GLY A 510 15.57 -12.18 -18.00
C GLY A 510 14.12 -12.60 -18.23
N PHE A 511 13.22 -11.68 -18.56
CA PHE A 511 11.86 -11.95 -19.02
C PHE A 511 11.84 -11.99 -20.56
N THR A 512 10.91 -12.74 -21.16
CA THR A 512 11.00 -13.09 -22.59
C THR A 512 9.71 -12.95 -23.40
N LYS A 513 8.62 -12.44 -22.80
CA LYS A 513 7.31 -12.47 -23.43
C LYS A 513 6.78 -11.09 -23.85
N MET A 514 6.87 -10.09 -23.01
CA MET A 514 6.25 -8.79 -23.24
C MET A 514 6.97 -7.97 -24.31
N GLY A 515 6.18 -7.20 -25.05
CA GLY A 515 6.66 -6.25 -26.05
C GLY A 515 6.99 -4.88 -25.47
N GLN A 516 7.54 -4.03 -26.37
CA GLN A 516 7.92 -2.68 -26.00
C GLN A 516 6.70 -1.86 -25.52
N GLY A 517 6.82 -1.22 -24.36
CA GLY A 517 5.79 -0.34 -23.79
C GLY A 517 4.61 -1.06 -23.12
N GLU A 518 4.62 -2.40 -23.07
CA GLU A 518 3.57 -3.17 -22.40
C GLU A 518 3.77 -3.22 -20.88
N ALA A 519 5.03 -3.14 -20.41
CA ALA A 519 5.38 -3.00 -18.99
C ALA A 519 6.71 -2.27 -18.82
N MET A 520 6.91 -1.74 -17.62
CA MET A 520 8.20 -1.22 -17.18
C MET A 520 8.52 -1.67 -15.77
N ILE A 521 9.80 -1.61 -15.40
CA ILE A 521 10.21 -1.80 -14.02
C ILE A 521 10.02 -0.48 -13.24
N ASP A 522 9.46 -0.55 -12.05
CA ASP A 522 9.28 0.59 -11.17
C ASP A 522 10.65 1.17 -10.73
N PRO A 523 10.97 2.42 -11.10
CA PRO A 523 12.22 3.04 -10.72
C PRO A 523 12.34 3.36 -9.23
N LEU A 524 11.22 3.36 -8.50
CA LEU A 524 11.16 3.61 -7.05
C LEU A 524 11.29 2.34 -6.22
N LYS A 525 11.44 1.19 -6.87
CA LYS A 525 11.81 -0.09 -6.24
C LYS A 525 13.25 -0.43 -6.61
N ILE A 526 14.14 -0.44 -5.61
CA ILE A 526 15.54 -0.81 -5.81
C ILE A 526 15.70 -2.31 -5.56
N THR A 527 15.82 -3.08 -6.63
CA THR A 527 16.25 -4.48 -6.55
C THR A 527 17.77 -4.53 -6.70
N VAL A 528 18.44 -5.11 -5.71
CA VAL A 528 19.89 -5.37 -5.71
C VAL A 528 20.14 -6.85 -5.96
N LYS A 529 20.83 -7.16 -7.03
CA LYS A 529 21.28 -8.52 -7.35
C LYS A 529 22.51 -8.88 -6.54
N THR A 530 22.55 -10.10 -6.01
CA THR A 530 23.72 -10.72 -5.41
C THR A 530 24.33 -11.75 -6.36
N PRO A 531 25.64 -12.07 -6.29
CA PRO A 531 26.26 -13.10 -7.12
C PRO A 531 25.58 -14.46 -6.96
N GLY A 532 25.57 -15.26 -8.03
CA GLY A 532 25.12 -16.65 -7.99
C GLY A 532 24.19 -17.07 -9.12
N ILE A 533 23.54 -16.12 -9.79
CA ILE A 533 22.65 -16.37 -10.95
C ILE A 533 22.94 -15.37 -12.06
N ASP A 534 23.28 -15.88 -13.23
CA ASP A 534 23.28 -15.14 -14.49
C ASP A 534 21.84 -15.04 -14.98
N VAL A 535 21.23 -13.88 -14.77
CA VAL A 535 19.82 -13.62 -15.10
C VAL A 535 19.57 -13.68 -16.60
N LYS A 536 20.51 -13.19 -17.40
CA LYS A 536 20.38 -13.13 -18.87
C LYS A 536 20.34 -14.51 -19.53
N ASN A 537 21.15 -15.42 -19.00
CA ASN A 537 21.28 -16.77 -19.54
C ASN A 537 20.52 -17.81 -18.73
N ALA A 538 19.83 -17.41 -17.66
CA ALA A 538 19.12 -18.28 -16.73
C ALA A 538 20.00 -19.46 -16.26
N LYS A 539 21.16 -19.15 -15.67
CA LYS A 539 22.15 -20.16 -15.23
C LYS A 539 22.70 -19.82 -13.86
N TYR A 540 22.94 -20.87 -13.05
CA TYR A 540 23.74 -20.72 -11.84
C TYR A 540 25.21 -20.42 -12.18
N GLU A 541 25.78 -19.48 -11.46
CA GLU A 541 27.22 -19.22 -11.43
C GLU A 541 27.93 -20.27 -10.58
N GLU A 542 29.28 -20.27 -10.56
CA GLU A 542 30.07 -21.23 -9.78
C GLU A 542 30.01 -20.91 -8.29
N THR A 543 30.07 -19.62 -7.96
CA THR A 543 29.99 -19.09 -6.59
C THR A 543 28.79 -18.20 -6.43
N GLY A 544 28.26 -18.09 -5.22
CA GLY A 544 27.09 -17.24 -4.97
C GLY A 544 27.01 -16.69 -3.58
N ILE A 545 26.26 -15.59 -3.45
CA ILE A 545 25.91 -14.97 -2.17
C ILE A 545 24.38 -14.97 -2.10
N PRO A 546 23.76 -15.89 -1.33
CA PRO A 546 22.32 -15.91 -1.17
C PRO A 546 21.79 -14.61 -0.55
N GLY A 547 20.67 -14.11 -1.09
CA GLY A 547 20.02 -12.89 -0.61
C GLY A 547 19.70 -12.95 0.89
N ALA A 548 19.34 -14.14 1.41
CA ALA A 548 19.02 -14.33 2.82
C ALA A 548 20.20 -13.98 3.76
N VAL A 549 21.44 -14.30 3.41
CA VAL A 549 22.61 -14.00 4.23
C VAL A 549 22.88 -12.49 4.31
N VAL A 550 22.73 -11.79 3.18
CA VAL A 550 22.87 -10.33 3.14
C VAL A 550 21.69 -9.67 3.89
N ALA A 551 20.49 -10.22 3.75
CA ALA A 551 19.31 -9.75 4.45
C ALA A 551 19.46 -9.82 5.98
N GLU A 552 20.04 -10.90 6.49
CA GLU A 552 20.32 -11.05 7.93
C GLU A 552 21.36 -10.04 8.39
N PHE A 553 22.45 -9.88 7.62
CA PHE A 553 23.44 -8.84 7.92
C PHE A 553 22.85 -7.43 7.99
N LEU A 554 21.98 -7.07 7.04
CA LEU A 554 21.30 -5.77 7.04
C LEU A 554 20.41 -5.62 8.29
N MET A 555 19.66 -6.68 8.66
CA MET A 555 18.80 -6.69 9.84
C MET A 555 19.60 -6.49 11.12
N GLU A 556 20.73 -7.19 11.29
CA GLU A 556 21.62 -7.01 12.43
C GLU A 556 22.31 -5.62 12.48
N ASN A 557 22.33 -4.90 11.33
CA ASN A 557 22.76 -3.51 11.23
C ASN A 557 21.59 -2.51 11.19
N HIS A 558 20.39 -2.91 11.64
CA HIS A 558 19.16 -2.08 11.74
C HIS A 558 18.63 -1.56 10.40
N ILE A 559 18.90 -2.24 9.29
CA ILE A 559 18.38 -1.92 7.95
C ILE A 559 17.34 -2.96 7.57
N ILE A 560 16.10 -2.51 7.37
CA ILE A 560 14.97 -3.37 7.04
C ILE A 560 14.73 -3.32 5.53
N ARG A 561 14.80 -4.48 4.86
CA ARG A 561 14.42 -4.62 3.45
C ARG A 561 12.94 -4.94 3.30
N ALA A 562 12.39 -4.72 2.11
CA ALA A 562 11.02 -5.13 1.79
C ALA A 562 10.93 -6.66 1.56
N LYS A 563 11.90 -7.24 0.85
CA LYS A 563 11.92 -8.66 0.48
C LYS A 563 13.36 -9.12 0.18
N ASN A 564 13.60 -10.41 0.27
CA ASN A 564 14.74 -11.08 -0.37
C ASN A 564 14.28 -12.34 -1.09
N ASP A 565 14.89 -12.62 -2.22
CA ASP A 565 14.78 -13.87 -2.98
C ASP A 565 16.10 -14.65 -2.90
N LEU A 566 16.25 -15.69 -3.73
CA LEU A 566 17.47 -16.49 -3.76
C LEU A 566 18.74 -15.62 -3.89
N ASN A 567 18.76 -14.73 -4.88
CA ASN A 567 19.91 -13.88 -5.19
C ASN A 567 19.53 -12.43 -5.46
N SER A 568 18.56 -11.90 -4.73
CA SER A 568 18.20 -10.48 -4.77
C SER A 568 17.62 -9.98 -3.46
N LEU A 569 17.68 -8.64 -3.28
CA LEU A 569 17.02 -7.91 -2.20
C LEU A 569 16.25 -6.74 -2.79
N LEU A 570 15.10 -6.42 -2.21
CA LEU A 570 14.22 -5.33 -2.65
C LEU A 570 14.12 -4.26 -1.57
N PHE A 571 14.25 -2.99 -1.98
CA PHE A 571 14.05 -1.79 -1.16
C PHE A 571 13.06 -0.86 -1.83
N LEU A 572 12.19 -0.25 -1.04
CA LEU A 572 11.17 0.70 -1.50
C LEU A 572 11.69 2.11 -1.26
N LEU A 573 11.47 3.00 -2.23
CA LEU A 573 11.76 4.42 -2.08
C LEU A 573 10.45 5.22 -1.97
N THR A 574 10.46 6.18 -1.06
CA THR A 574 9.37 7.14 -0.85
C THR A 574 9.94 8.56 -0.72
N PRO A 575 9.14 9.60 -0.90
CA PRO A 575 9.58 10.96 -0.64
C PRO A 575 10.08 11.22 0.79
N GLY A 576 9.80 10.31 1.73
CA GLY A 576 10.28 10.38 3.11
C GLY A 576 11.73 9.95 3.30
N ASP A 577 12.32 9.25 2.32
CA ASP A 577 13.69 8.75 2.44
C ASP A 577 14.72 9.88 2.25
N THR A 578 15.80 9.81 3.02
CA THR A 578 16.87 10.80 3.02
C THR A 578 18.12 10.30 2.29
N LYS A 579 18.97 11.24 1.89
CA LYS A 579 20.26 10.89 1.30
C LYS A 579 21.15 10.13 2.27
N GLU A 580 21.11 10.47 3.55
CA GLU A 580 21.86 9.85 4.63
C GLU A 580 21.47 8.39 4.82
N GLU A 581 20.20 8.06 4.72
CA GLU A 581 19.70 6.68 4.78
C GLU A 581 20.16 5.87 3.57
N LEU A 582 20.09 6.45 2.36
CA LEU A 582 20.59 5.81 1.16
C LEU A 582 22.11 5.60 1.19
N ASP A 583 22.89 6.58 1.69
CA ASP A 583 24.33 6.42 1.88
C ASP A 583 24.62 5.31 2.91
N THR A 584 23.85 5.23 3.99
CA THR A 584 23.97 4.16 5.00
C THR A 584 23.72 2.78 4.40
N LEU A 585 22.69 2.65 3.55
CA LEU A 585 22.39 1.40 2.83
C LEU A 585 23.56 1.01 1.91
N LEU A 586 24.11 1.97 1.16
CA LEU A 586 25.27 1.73 0.30
C LEU A 586 26.50 1.26 1.08
N ASP A 587 26.81 1.94 2.17
CA ASP A 587 27.95 1.59 3.04
C ASP A 587 27.78 0.21 3.69
N ALA A 588 26.56 -0.20 4.02
CA ALA A 588 26.27 -1.54 4.52
C ALA A 588 26.57 -2.62 3.46
N PHE A 589 26.20 -2.43 2.20
CA PHE A 589 26.59 -3.35 1.13
C PHE A 589 28.10 -3.44 0.95
N LEU A 590 28.81 -2.31 0.97
CA LEU A 590 30.25 -2.27 0.82
C LEU A 590 30.96 -2.91 2.04
N LYS A 591 30.41 -2.74 3.24
CA LYS A 591 30.90 -3.36 4.47
C LYS A 591 30.75 -4.89 4.40
N PHE A 592 29.58 -5.40 3.93
CA PHE A 592 29.40 -6.83 3.73
C PHE A 592 30.36 -7.37 2.67
N GLU A 593 30.51 -6.67 1.53
CA GLU A 593 31.49 -7.05 0.49
C GLU A 593 32.90 -7.17 1.04
N LYS A 594 33.30 -6.23 1.89
CA LYS A 594 34.61 -6.30 2.56
C LYS A 594 34.72 -7.54 3.45
N TYR A 595 33.73 -7.83 4.30
CA TYR A 595 33.74 -9.02 5.16
C TYR A 595 33.78 -10.32 4.34
N TYR A 596 33.04 -10.39 3.24
CA TYR A 596 33.06 -11.54 2.35
C TYR A 596 34.44 -11.73 1.70
N ASN A 597 35.07 -10.65 1.21
CA ASN A 597 36.38 -10.72 0.59
C ASN A 597 37.52 -11.05 1.60
N ASP A 598 37.41 -10.56 2.82
CA ASP A 598 38.35 -10.81 3.91
C ASP A 598 38.15 -12.21 4.56
N ASP A 599 37.20 -13.02 4.07
CA ASP A 599 36.80 -14.31 4.59
C ASP A 599 36.49 -14.29 6.10
N ALA A 600 35.77 -13.26 6.53
CA ALA A 600 35.47 -13.00 7.94
C ALA A 600 34.59 -14.09 8.56
N LEU A 601 34.73 -14.33 9.85
CA LEU A 601 33.94 -15.34 10.56
C LEU A 601 32.49 -14.91 10.74
N VAL A 602 31.57 -15.87 10.66
CA VAL A 602 30.12 -15.64 10.88
C VAL A 602 29.87 -14.96 12.23
N LYS A 603 30.59 -15.34 13.29
CA LYS A 603 30.46 -14.73 14.63
C LYS A 603 30.76 -13.22 14.66
N ASP A 604 31.59 -12.73 13.73
CA ASP A 604 32.01 -11.33 13.67
C ASP A 604 31.11 -10.50 12.72
N VAL A 605 30.45 -11.16 11.77
CA VAL A 605 29.61 -10.54 10.75
C VAL A 605 28.13 -10.63 11.12
N LEU A 606 27.69 -11.76 11.67
CA LEU A 606 26.33 -12.08 12.10
C LEU A 606 26.33 -12.53 13.58
N PRO A 607 26.69 -11.66 14.52
CA PRO A 607 26.84 -12.02 15.91
C PRO A 607 25.55 -12.48 16.60
N VAL A 608 24.38 -11.97 16.19
CA VAL A 608 23.09 -12.38 16.76
C VAL A 608 22.75 -13.78 16.30
N LEU A 609 22.81 -14.05 15.00
CA LEU A 609 22.65 -15.39 14.42
C LEU A 609 23.61 -16.40 15.05
N TYR A 610 24.88 -16.03 15.17
CA TYR A 610 25.89 -16.91 15.78
C TYR A 610 25.60 -17.24 17.26
N LYS A 611 25.09 -16.27 18.01
CA LYS A 611 24.73 -16.48 19.42
C LYS A 611 23.55 -17.43 19.56
N GLU A 612 22.63 -17.43 18.62
CA GLU A 612 21.45 -18.29 18.61
C GLU A 612 21.79 -19.73 18.17
N TYR A 613 22.69 -19.86 17.18
CA TYR A 613 23.09 -21.17 16.60
C TYR A 613 24.61 -21.40 16.64
N PRO A 614 25.26 -21.36 17.83
CA PRO A 614 26.72 -21.40 17.94
C PRO A 614 27.33 -22.72 17.44
N ASP A 615 26.68 -23.84 17.67
CA ASP A 615 27.21 -25.16 17.29
C ASP A 615 27.16 -25.34 15.75
N ARG A 616 26.17 -24.78 15.08
CA ARG A 616 26.04 -24.86 13.62
C ARG A 616 27.09 -24.01 12.90
N TYR A 617 27.38 -22.82 13.40
CA TYR A 617 28.22 -21.84 12.71
C TYR A 617 29.65 -21.69 13.33
N LYS A 618 30.03 -22.57 14.24
CA LYS A 618 31.36 -22.53 14.90
C LYS A 618 32.49 -22.70 13.88
N GLY A 619 33.30 -21.67 13.76
CA GLY A 619 34.45 -21.67 12.85
C GLY A 619 34.09 -21.41 11.38
N TYR A 620 32.81 -21.23 11.05
CA TYR A 620 32.42 -20.87 9.70
C TYR A 620 32.82 -19.44 9.36
N THR A 621 33.26 -19.23 8.12
CA THR A 621 33.35 -17.91 7.52
C THR A 621 32.06 -17.59 6.77
N VAL A 622 31.78 -16.28 6.55
CA VAL A 622 30.63 -15.85 5.76
C VAL A 622 30.70 -16.39 4.34
N LYS A 623 31.91 -16.49 3.78
CA LYS A 623 32.14 -17.03 2.44
C LYS A 623 31.78 -18.51 2.34
N GLN A 624 32.15 -19.30 3.36
CA GLN A 624 31.78 -20.72 3.44
C GLN A 624 30.28 -20.91 3.57
N LEU A 625 29.62 -20.12 4.43
CA LEU A 625 28.16 -20.15 4.58
C LEU A 625 27.45 -19.81 3.26
N CYS A 626 27.85 -18.74 2.61
CA CYS A 626 27.28 -18.34 1.31
C CYS A 626 27.44 -19.43 0.26
N GLN A 627 28.64 -20.02 0.15
CA GLN A 627 28.91 -21.06 -0.83
C GLN A 627 28.11 -22.35 -0.53
N GLU A 628 28.04 -22.80 0.71
CA GLU A 628 27.27 -23.98 1.09
C GLU A 628 25.77 -23.80 0.77
N MET A 629 25.22 -22.64 1.07
CA MET A 629 23.82 -22.33 0.78
C MET A 629 23.57 -22.20 -0.74
N HIS A 630 24.47 -21.55 -1.47
CA HIS A 630 24.40 -21.45 -2.93
C HIS A 630 24.43 -22.84 -3.61
N GLU A 631 25.37 -23.72 -3.22
CA GLU A 631 25.47 -25.08 -3.73
C GLU A 631 24.21 -25.91 -3.43
N TYR A 632 23.60 -25.70 -2.26
CA TYR A 632 22.35 -26.36 -1.91
C TYR A 632 21.24 -25.98 -2.89
N TYR A 633 21.01 -24.68 -3.16
CA TYR A 633 20.00 -24.23 -4.11
C TYR A 633 20.33 -24.61 -5.56
N LYS A 634 21.60 -24.52 -5.95
CA LYS A 634 22.09 -24.95 -7.27
C LYS A 634 21.87 -26.43 -7.52
N LYS A 635 22.22 -27.30 -6.56
CA LYS A 635 22.01 -28.76 -6.65
C LYS A 635 20.53 -29.12 -6.80
N ASN A 636 19.64 -28.35 -6.19
CA ASN A 636 18.19 -28.56 -6.28
C ASN A 636 17.54 -27.81 -7.46
N ASN A 637 18.29 -27.11 -8.29
CA ASN A 637 17.78 -26.29 -9.40
C ASN A 637 16.64 -25.34 -8.98
N THR A 638 16.77 -24.69 -7.82
CA THR A 638 15.66 -23.99 -7.16
C THR A 638 15.07 -22.86 -8.00
N PHE A 639 15.89 -22.07 -8.73
CA PHE A 639 15.34 -21.03 -9.59
C PHE A 639 14.54 -21.61 -10.77
N VAL A 640 14.96 -22.77 -11.32
CA VAL A 640 14.20 -23.45 -12.39
C VAL A 640 12.87 -23.96 -11.86
N LEU A 641 12.84 -24.44 -10.61
CA LEU A 641 11.55 -24.77 -9.95
C LEU A 641 10.66 -23.53 -9.86
N GLN A 642 11.19 -22.39 -9.39
CA GLN A 642 10.43 -21.13 -9.29
C GLN A 642 9.82 -20.71 -10.64
N GLN A 643 10.56 -20.82 -11.73
CA GLN A 643 10.03 -20.52 -13.07
C GLN A 643 8.89 -21.48 -13.46
N LYS A 644 9.04 -22.76 -13.19
CA LYS A 644 8.03 -23.78 -13.55
C LYS A 644 6.76 -23.75 -12.72
N LEU A 645 6.79 -23.19 -11.50
CA LEU A 645 5.61 -23.10 -10.63
C LEU A 645 4.39 -22.41 -11.28
N PHE A 646 4.63 -21.50 -12.21
CA PHE A 646 3.59 -20.68 -12.85
C PHE A 646 3.40 -20.99 -14.34
N GLU A 647 4.18 -21.94 -14.90
CA GLU A 647 4.08 -22.44 -16.27
C GLU A 647 3.27 -23.75 -16.36
N LYS A 648 2.24 -23.88 -15.53
CA LYS A 648 1.45 -25.14 -15.43
C LYS A 648 0.59 -25.35 -16.67
N PRO A 649 0.80 -26.42 -17.44
CA PRO A 649 -0.15 -26.81 -18.48
C PRO A 649 -1.47 -27.23 -17.83
N GLY A 650 -2.60 -26.86 -18.44
CA GLY A 650 -3.92 -27.24 -17.94
C GLY A 650 -4.38 -26.47 -16.70
N MET A 651 -3.91 -25.25 -16.49
CA MET A 651 -4.29 -24.37 -15.39
C MET A 651 -5.81 -24.14 -15.26
N GLN A 652 -6.55 -24.29 -16.37
CA GLN A 652 -8.02 -24.20 -16.42
C GLN A 652 -8.72 -25.55 -16.17
N ASP A 653 -7.99 -26.66 -16.08
CA ASP A 653 -8.55 -28.01 -15.96
C ASP A 653 -8.76 -28.43 -14.49
N TYR A 654 -9.04 -27.43 -13.62
CA TYR A 654 -9.31 -27.72 -12.21
C TYR A 654 -10.61 -28.53 -12.05
N LYS A 655 -10.56 -29.55 -11.19
CA LYS A 655 -11.70 -30.44 -10.90
C LYS A 655 -12.67 -29.86 -9.89
N MET A 656 -12.21 -28.89 -9.13
CA MET A 656 -12.93 -28.28 -8.02
C MET A 656 -12.58 -26.78 -7.98
N THR A 657 -13.59 -25.95 -7.81
CA THR A 657 -13.36 -24.52 -7.62
C THR A 657 -12.75 -24.24 -6.24
N PRO A 658 -12.06 -23.10 -6.04
CA PRO A 658 -11.56 -22.72 -4.73
C PRO A 658 -12.66 -22.64 -3.65
N SER A 659 -13.87 -22.21 -4.02
CA SER A 659 -15.03 -22.17 -3.11
C SER A 659 -15.50 -23.55 -2.69
N GLU A 660 -15.57 -24.52 -3.61
CA GLU A 660 -15.93 -25.91 -3.29
C GLU A 660 -14.90 -26.55 -2.35
N ALA A 661 -13.60 -26.34 -2.62
CA ALA A 661 -12.54 -26.85 -1.75
C ALA A 661 -12.63 -26.27 -0.32
N ASP A 662 -12.84 -24.97 -0.20
CA ASP A 662 -13.00 -24.29 1.08
C ASP A 662 -14.24 -24.78 1.85
N GLN A 663 -15.36 -25.07 1.13
CA GLN A 663 -16.56 -25.65 1.76
C GLN A 663 -16.30 -27.05 2.30
N MET A 664 -15.55 -27.88 1.57
CA MET A 664 -15.15 -29.22 2.06
C MET A 664 -14.20 -29.10 3.25
N PHE A 665 -13.22 -28.20 3.19
CA PHE A 665 -12.32 -27.92 4.30
C PHE A 665 -13.10 -27.52 5.56
N LYS A 666 -14.05 -26.58 5.48
CA LYS A 666 -14.91 -26.15 6.60
C LYS A 666 -15.78 -27.25 7.19
N ARG A 667 -16.07 -28.30 6.43
CA ARG A 667 -16.85 -29.47 6.87
C ARG A 667 -15.96 -30.61 7.38
N ASN A 668 -14.65 -30.41 7.50
CA ASN A 668 -13.65 -31.43 7.83
C ASN A 668 -13.63 -32.61 6.85
N GLU A 669 -13.93 -32.32 5.56
CA GLU A 669 -13.82 -33.26 4.46
C GLU A 669 -12.43 -33.22 3.83
N ASN A 670 -11.42 -32.93 4.65
CA ASN A 670 -10.00 -32.86 4.36
C ASN A 670 -9.24 -33.83 5.26
N GLU A 671 -7.99 -34.11 4.88
CA GLU A 671 -7.04 -34.90 5.67
C GLU A 671 -5.64 -34.31 5.55
N VAL A 672 -4.83 -34.50 6.58
CA VAL A 672 -3.41 -34.20 6.57
C VAL A 672 -2.68 -35.37 5.94
N VAL A 673 -1.82 -35.07 4.98
CA VAL A 673 -0.94 -36.09 4.35
C VAL A 673 0.53 -35.70 4.53
N ASP A 674 1.39 -36.71 4.61
CA ASP A 674 2.81 -36.47 4.56
C ASP A 674 3.17 -35.95 3.17
N PHE A 675 4.12 -35.04 3.10
CA PHE A 675 4.38 -34.28 1.87
C PHE A 675 4.89 -35.13 0.71
N GLU A 676 5.42 -36.30 1.03
CA GLU A 676 5.80 -37.32 0.02
C GLU A 676 4.60 -37.86 -0.77
N ASP A 677 3.40 -37.85 -0.15
CA ASP A 677 2.15 -38.37 -0.71
C ASP A 677 1.23 -37.29 -1.30
N VAL A 678 1.70 -36.03 -1.38
CA VAL A 678 0.84 -34.90 -1.75
C VAL A 678 0.55 -34.84 -3.27
N VAL A 679 1.44 -35.33 -4.12
CA VAL A 679 1.31 -35.23 -5.58
C VAL A 679 0.03 -35.90 -6.09
N GLY A 680 -0.73 -35.17 -6.90
CA GLY A 680 -2.01 -35.63 -7.46
C GLY A 680 -3.21 -35.48 -6.50
N ARG A 681 -2.97 -35.07 -5.23
CA ARG A 681 -4.02 -34.73 -4.28
C ARG A 681 -4.53 -33.30 -4.55
N THR A 682 -5.80 -33.06 -4.23
CA THR A 682 -6.41 -31.74 -4.35
C THR A 682 -6.13 -30.93 -3.07
N ALA A 683 -5.58 -29.74 -3.22
CA ALA A 683 -5.28 -28.85 -2.11
C ALA A 683 -6.58 -28.39 -1.42
N ALA A 684 -6.65 -28.52 -0.10
CA ALA A 684 -7.78 -28.05 0.70
C ALA A 684 -7.64 -26.55 0.99
N GLU A 685 -6.43 -26.06 1.10
CA GLU A 685 -6.06 -24.66 1.31
C GLU A 685 -4.96 -24.22 0.36
N GLY A 686 -4.72 -22.90 0.30
CA GLY A 686 -3.67 -22.37 -0.57
C GLY A 686 -2.29 -22.43 0.05
N ALA A 687 -1.29 -22.80 -0.75
CA ALA A 687 0.11 -22.87 -0.33
C ALA A 687 0.98 -21.81 -1.02
N LEU A 688 1.82 -21.12 -0.24
CA LEU A 688 2.69 -20.04 -0.72
C LEU A 688 3.89 -19.79 0.22
N PRO A 689 5.04 -19.29 -0.28
CA PRO A 689 6.01 -18.58 0.53
C PRO A 689 5.55 -17.13 0.73
N TYR A 690 5.88 -16.52 1.89
CA TYR A 690 5.51 -15.14 2.19
C TYR A 690 6.74 -14.34 2.67
N PRO A 691 7.01 -13.15 2.10
CA PRO A 691 6.48 -12.56 0.88
C PRO A 691 6.76 -13.42 -0.37
N PRO A 692 6.01 -13.29 -1.49
CA PRO A 692 5.17 -12.17 -1.92
C PRO A 692 3.66 -12.33 -1.65
N GLY A 693 3.19 -13.47 -1.11
CA GLY A 693 1.77 -13.67 -0.86
C GLY A 693 0.96 -14.09 -2.11
N VAL A 694 1.60 -14.68 -3.09
CA VAL A 694 0.99 -15.26 -4.31
C VAL A 694 0.91 -16.76 -4.13
N PHE A 695 -0.28 -17.35 -4.31
CA PHE A 695 -0.44 -18.80 -4.21
C PHE A 695 0.33 -19.54 -5.31
N ILE A 696 1.16 -20.49 -4.90
CA ILE A 696 1.76 -21.51 -5.78
C ILE A 696 0.73 -22.56 -6.11
N VAL A 697 0.03 -23.05 -5.09
CA VAL A 697 -1.11 -23.96 -5.22
C VAL A 697 -2.31 -23.27 -4.61
N ALA A 698 -3.38 -23.07 -5.38
CA ALA A 698 -4.62 -22.50 -4.87
C ALA A 698 -5.55 -23.62 -4.33
N PRO A 699 -6.51 -23.30 -3.43
CA PRO A 699 -7.50 -24.28 -3.01
C PRO A 699 -8.22 -24.89 -4.24
N GLY A 700 -8.42 -26.20 -4.24
CA GLY A 700 -9.05 -26.92 -5.35
C GLY A 700 -8.11 -27.32 -6.49
N GLU A 701 -6.89 -26.77 -6.55
CA GLU A 701 -5.85 -27.21 -7.48
C GLU A 701 -5.20 -28.52 -7.02
N LYS A 702 -4.62 -29.23 -7.98
CA LYS A 702 -3.84 -30.43 -7.68
C LYS A 702 -2.38 -30.05 -7.43
N TRP A 703 -1.84 -30.62 -6.38
CA TRP A 703 -0.40 -30.62 -6.16
C TRP A 703 0.32 -31.38 -7.28
N ASP A 704 1.33 -30.79 -7.86
CA ASP A 704 2.21 -31.47 -8.81
C ASP A 704 3.61 -31.71 -8.22
N ALA A 705 4.46 -32.39 -8.98
CA ALA A 705 5.81 -32.75 -8.53
C ALA A 705 6.76 -31.54 -8.44
N VAL A 706 6.49 -30.47 -9.18
CA VAL A 706 7.28 -29.22 -9.12
C VAL A 706 6.96 -28.48 -7.82
N ASP A 707 5.67 -28.36 -7.50
CA ASP A 707 5.20 -27.76 -6.27
C ASP A 707 5.78 -28.48 -5.04
N GLN A 708 5.62 -29.81 -5.01
CA GLN A 708 6.18 -30.66 -3.95
C GLN A 708 7.68 -30.43 -3.80
N LYS A 709 8.42 -30.52 -4.90
CA LYS A 709 9.88 -30.38 -4.85
C LYS A 709 10.33 -29.02 -4.37
N TYR A 710 9.65 -27.97 -4.78
CA TYR A 710 9.96 -26.60 -4.37
C TYR A 710 9.79 -26.41 -2.87
N PHE A 711 8.65 -26.79 -2.31
CA PHE A 711 8.41 -26.67 -0.87
C PHE A 711 9.31 -27.59 -0.03
N GLU A 712 9.64 -28.80 -0.52
CA GLU A 712 10.65 -29.64 0.12
C GLU A 712 12.02 -28.95 0.23
N VAL A 713 12.46 -28.31 -0.86
CA VAL A 713 13.74 -27.58 -0.86
C VAL A 713 13.72 -26.47 0.19
N LEU A 714 12.63 -25.72 0.28
CA LEU A 714 12.49 -24.64 1.28
C LEU A 714 12.46 -25.21 2.71
N ALA A 715 11.68 -26.24 2.96
CA ALA A 715 11.55 -26.87 4.28
C ALA A 715 12.89 -27.43 4.77
N ARG A 716 13.60 -28.20 3.93
CA ARG A 716 14.91 -28.76 4.27
C ARG A 716 16.03 -27.70 4.38
N ALA A 717 15.86 -26.54 3.71
CA ALA A 717 16.77 -25.40 3.89
C ALA A 717 16.70 -24.84 5.32
N ILE A 718 15.50 -24.81 5.92
CA ILE A 718 15.31 -24.37 7.31
C ILE A 718 16.10 -25.23 8.29
N GLU A 719 16.05 -26.55 8.12
CA GLU A 719 16.79 -27.50 8.95
C GLU A 719 18.31 -27.37 8.74
N LYS A 720 18.73 -27.24 7.49
CA LYS A 720 20.15 -27.15 7.13
C LYS A 720 20.82 -25.84 7.50
N PHE A 721 20.07 -24.74 7.40
CA PHE A 721 20.54 -23.37 7.63
C PHE A 721 19.66 -22.67 8.69
N PRO A 722 19.69 -23.11 9.97
CA PRO A 722 18.89 -22.52 11.02
C PRO A 722 19.21 -21.03 11.17
N GLY A 723 18.14 -20.24 11.41
CA GLY A 723 18.19 -18.78 11.39
C GLY A 723 17.80 -18.15 10.04
N PHE A 724 17.82 -18.91 8.94
CA PHE A 724 17.38 -18.45 7.61
C PHE A 724 16.07 -19.13 7.24
N VAL A 725 14.97 -18.69 7.91
CA VAL A 725 13.66 -19.34 7.79
C VAL A 725 12.77 -18.54 6.84
N PRO A 726 12.44 -19.06 5.64
CA PRO A 726 11.38 -18.48 4.84
C PRO A 726 10.03 -18.73 5.52
N GLU A 727 9.12 -17.74 5.51
CA GLU A 727 7.75 -17.97 5.92
C GLU A 727 7.03 -18.80 4.85
N ILE A 728 6.44 -19.93 5.25
CA ILE A 728 5.67 -20.82 4.38
C ILE A 728 4.27 -20.95 4.96
N GLN A 729 3.24 -20.79 4.13
CA GLN A 729 1.84 -20.96 4.51
C GLN A 729 1.23 -22.11 3.67
N GLY A 730 0.31 -22.87 4.28
CA GLY A 730 -0.35 -24.02 3.64
C GLY A 730 0.54 -25.28 3.51
N VAL A 731 1.74 -25.23 4.12
CA VAL A 731 2.62 -26.40 4.33
C VAL A 731 3.08 -26.36 5.77
N TYR A 732 2.87 -27.44 6.49
CA TYR A 732 3.09 -27.53 7.94
C TYR A 732 4.41 -28.22 8.22
N LEU A 733 5.18 -27.63 9.10
CA LEU A 733 6.48 -28.13 9.53
C LEU A 733 6.37 -28.60 10.98
N ASP A 734 6.59 -29.87 11.22
CA ASP A 734 6.56 -30.51 12.53
C ASP A 734 7.82 -31.37 12.71
N GLN A 735 7.98 -32.00 13.84
CA GLN A 735 9.07 -32.93 14.12
C GLN A 735 8.54 -34.32 14.36
N ASN A 736 9.20 -35.32 13.76
CA ASN A 736 8.99 -36.73 14.08
C ASN A 736 9.50 -37.04 15.49
N GLU A 737 9.15 -38.21 16.04
CA GLU A 737 9.63 -38.68 17.33
C GLU A 737 11.16 -38.78 17.43
N ASP A 738 11.85 -38.97 16.33
CA ASP A 738 13.32 -39.00 16.22
C ASP A 738 13.97 -37.62 16.04
N GLY A 739 13.14 -36.55 16.04
CA GLY A 739 13.60 -35.17 15.87
C GLY A 739 13.83 -34.73 14.41
N THR A 740 13.56 -35.59 13.43
CA THR A 740 13.65 -35.22 12.01
C THR A 740 12.45 -34.34 11.59
N LEU A 741 12.67 -33.46 10.60
CA LEU A 741 11.64 -32.58 10.09
C LEU A 741 10.53 -33.38 9.39
N LYS A 742 9.30 -33.18 9.83
CA LYS A 742 8.08 -33.66 9.20
C LYS A 742 7.40 -32.56 8.41
N VAL A 743 7.15 -32.79 7.14
CA VAL A 743 6.50 -31.80 6.25
C VAL A 743 5.14 -32.39 5.85
N GLN A 744 4.08 -31.61 5.99
CA GLN A 744 2.70 -32.05 5.75
C GLN A 744 1.88 -30.98 5.02
N ALA A 745 0.79 -31.40 4.37
CA ALA A 745 -0.17 -30.49 3.76
C ALA A 745 -1.60 -30.99 3.97
N GLU A 746 -2.55 -30.06 3.98
CA GLU A 746 -3.98 -30.33 4.00
C GLU A 746 -4.52 -30.57 2.59
N VAL A 747 -5.17 -31.72 2.39
CA VAL A 747 -5.74 -32.10 1.10
C VAL A 747 -7.19 -32.56 1.25
N ILE A 748 -7.97 -32.44 0.20
CA ILE A 748 -9.35 -32.95 0.17
C ILE A 748 -9.33 -34.48 0.25
N LYS A 749 -10.20 -35.05 1.07
CA LYS A 749 -10.41 -36.52 1.17
C LYS A 749 -10.79 -37.10 -0.19
N LYS A 750 -10.30 -38.33 -0.47
CA LYS A 750 -10.62 -39.06 -1.72
C LYS A 750 -12.08 -39.49 -1.74
#